data_5c99bf2c76182e8129178d1113ebde55
#
_entry.id   5c99bf2c76182e8129178d1113ebde55
#
_cell.length_a   1.000
_cell.length_b   1.000
_cell.length_c   1.000
_cell.angle_alpha   90.00
_cell.angle_beta   90.00
_cell.angle_gamma   90.00
#
_symmetry.space_group_name_H-M   'P 1'
#
loop_
_entity.id
_entity.type
_entity.pdbx_description
1 polymer ?
#
loop_
_entity_poly.entity_id
_entity_poly.type
_entity_poly.pdbx_seq_one_letter_code
_entity_poly.pdbx_strand_id
1 'polypeptide(L)'
;KPTMFLNPALKEVQKYEIDVIKEVVRNYAFDGIMLDRARYDCIDSDFSPESKKMFEKFIGKKVEKFPEDIFEWRPNAEGGIDRVGGPYYHQWLTWRASVIYNFIKDVRTSIKKIKPECMLAAYTGAWYPTYFEVGVNWASRNYDVSKDFSWATPDYKNYGFAELLDFYTNGNYYWNVTLDDYYKSSGKFKNETDSEFSTGEYLCVEGGCKYSKYLLKDAVPVCGGLYVEDYKRDVNQFQKAVRMNLKESDGVMIFDIVHIIRNGWWDELKEALDETKPDEARMIKGTVTCDGKGIANVVVTDGQRCVTTDKNGIYHLPNLGNTRFVYITTPAGYLTDCEQTIPRFYQEIDLNETNEYNFRLKKNPKDDSKHLFVLEADVQAGLKEHWDLYAPIVDDYKQLIDQYSDRDVFGLNCGDIFWDTPATFFPPYIDKAKKLDIPIYRAIGNHDMDCNGATHETSYRTFEGYFGPTHYSFNKGNAHYIVINNNFYVGREYFYIGYVDETTFKWLEEDLSYVPKGTLVFFITHIPTRITEQKRPFNYDYAMLAGETINAEAVHQLLDGYETHFLTGHLHSNSNIVFNDHQMEHNTAAVCGIWWHADVCIDGTPQGYGVYEVDGNQVKWYYKSAGHPKDYQFRSYAAGTSKEFPKDIIANVWNWDKNWKVEWLENGKVMGTMTQYTGVDPYAHQVCTDKKRPCRAGYQQQVQDICSVPLPVIRKLK
;
A
#
# COMPACT_ATOMS: atom_id res chain seq x y z
N LYS A 1 4.92 -8.50 26.39
CA LYS A 1 5.54 -7.30 27.02
C LYS A 1 4.42 -6.56 27.74
N PRO A 2 4.61 -6.05 28.96
CA PRO A 2 3.59 -5.22 29.60
C PRO A 2 3.39 -3.94 28.77
N THR A 3 2.14 -3.58 28.52
CA THR A 3 1.78 -2.30 27.89
C THR A 3 2.11 -1.18 28.89
N MET A 4 2.88 -0.18 28.46
CA MET A 4 3.16 1.00 29.30
C MET A 4 2.21 2.12 28.91
N PHE A 5 1.52 2.67 29.91
CA PHE A 5 0.74 3.88 29.77
C PHE A 5 1.53 5.08 30.35
N LEU A 6 1.46 6.19 29.66
CA LEU A 6 1.98 7.44 30.20
C LEU A 6 0.92 8.10 31.10
N ASN A 7 1.35 8.79 32.13
CA ASN A 7 0.42 9.49 33.02
C ASN A 7 -0.23 10.68 32.31
N PRO A 8 -1.54 10.64 32.01
CA PRO A 8 -2.23 11.69 31.25
C PRO A 8 -2.39 13.02 32.03
N ALA A 9 -2.15 13.02 33.33
CA ALA A 9 -2.20 14.23 34.13
C ALA A 9 -0.97 15.11 33.97
N LEU A 10 0.16 14.57 33.55
CA LEU A 10 1.40 15.32 33.36
C LEU A 10 1.34 16.25 32.14
N LYS A 11 1.66 17.50 32.34
CA LYS A 11 1.63 18.49 31.25
C LYS A 11 2.64 18.23 30.15
N GLU A 12 3.77 17.62 30.47
CA GLU A 12 4.80 17.21 29.54
C GLU A 12 4.26 16.10 28.60
N VAL A 13 3.53 15.13 29.14
CA VAL A 13 2.89 14.07 28.37
C VAL A 13 1.81 14.65 27.47
N GLN A 14 0.89 15.47 28.01
CA GLN A 14 -0.13 16.14 27.21
C GLN A 14 0.47 16.96 26.07
N LYS A 15 1.54 17.71 26.36
CA LYS A 15 2.23 18.53 25.36
C LYS A 15 2.85 17.66 24.26
N TYR A 16 3.51 16.56 24.63
CA TYR A 16 4.12 15.64 23.68
C TYR A 16 3.06 15.06 22.71
N GLU A 17 1.97 14.53 23.24
CA GLU A 17 0.88 13.95 22.42
C GLU A 17 0.23 15.02 21.53
N ILE A 18 0.00 16.22 22.05
CA ILE A 18 -0.55 17.33 21.27
C ILE A 18 0.44 17.75 20.16
N ASP A 19 1.73 17.76 20.41
CA ASP A 19 2.72 18.15 19.41
C ASP A 19 2.82 17.10 18.29
N VAL A 20 2.71 15.80 18.61
CA VAL A 20 2.59 14.72 17.62
C VAL A 20 1.34 14.91 16.76
N ILE A 21 0.17 15.13 17.37
CA ILE A 21 -1.08 15.38 16.65
C ILE A 21 -0.96 16.61 15.74
N LYS A 22 -0.36 17.70 16.23
CA LYS A 22 -0.12 18.93 15.44
C LYS A 22 0.81 18.68 14.25
N GLU A 23 1.82 17.85 14.42
CA GLU A 23 2.72 17.45 13.33
C GLU A 23 1.95 16.72 12.25
N VAL A 24 1.14 15.73 12.64
CA VAL A 24 0.27 14.98 11.73
C VAL A 24 -0.67 15.91 10.96
N VAL A 25 -1.41 16.79 11.67
CA VAL A 25 -2.38 17.72 11.04
C VAL A 25 -1.71 18.72 10.08
N ARG A 26 -0.46 19.11 10.33
CA ARG A 26 0.29 20.03 9.45
C ARG A 26 0.80 19.36 8.17
N ASN A 27 1.23 18.11 8.29
CA ASN A 27 2.03 17.47 7.25
C ASN A 27 1.21 16.56 6.34
N TYR A 28 -0.03 16.23 6.73
CA TYR A 28 -0.85 15.26 5.99
C TYR A 28 -2.25 15.81 5.72
N ALA A 29 -2.82 15.42 4.57
CA ALA A 29 -4.16 15.83 4.14
C ALA A 29 -5.21 14.86 4.69
N PHE A 30 -5.56 15.00 5.99
CA PHE A 30 -6.69 14.26 6.58
C PHE A 30 -7.89 15.16 6.75
N ASP A 31 -9.08 14.54 6.81
CA ASP A 31 -10.33 15.21 7.16
C ASP A 31 -10.54 15.28 8.66
N GLY A 32 -9.89 14.40 9.44
CA GLY A 32 -10.04 14.39 10.90
C GLY A 32 -9.04 13.54 11.64
N ILE A 33 -9.06 13.68 12.96
CA ILE A 33 -8.30 12.90 13.94
C ILE A 33 -9.28 12.19 14.86
N MET A 34 -9.10 10.88 15.03
CA MET A 34 -9.82 10.10 16.02
C MET A 34 -8.91 9.73 17.19
N LEU A 35 -9.30 10.06 18.40
CA LEU A 35 -8.59 9.71 19.61
C LEU A 35 -9.04 8.32 20.09
N ASP A 36 -8.13 7.36 20.06
CA ASP A 36 -8.31 6.06 20.69
C ASP A 36 -7.48 5.99 21.96
N ARG A 37 -8.05 5.37 23.01
CA ARG A 37 -7.40 5.18 24.33
C ARG A 37 -6.87 6.45 24.99
N ALA A 38 -7.47 7.60 24.74
CA ALA A 38 -7.20 8.83 25.49
C ALA A 38 -7.75 8.70 26.92
N ARG A 39 -7.07 7.90 27.77
CA ARG A 39 -7.55 7.45 29.08
C ARG A 39 -6.41 7.03 29.99
N TYR A 40 -6.72 6.84 31.27
CA TYR A 40 -5.85 6.08 32.20
C TYR A 40 -5.88 4.59 31.85
N ASP A 41 -4.88 3.83 32.34
CA ASP A 41 -4.82 2.39 32.11
C ASP A 41 -5.95 1.65 32.87
N CYS A 42 -6.03 1.87 34.16
CA CYS A 42 -7.00 1.24 35.05
C CYS A 42 -7.32 2.13 36.26
N ILE A 43 -8.15 1.64 37.19
CA ILE A 43 -8.50 2.39 38.39
C ILE A 43 -7.30 2.58 39.33
N ASP A 44 -6.35 1.64 39.36
CA ASP A 44 -5.14 1.66 40.18
C ASP A 44 -4.04 2.56 39.64
N SER A 45 -4.21 3.15 38.48
CA SER A 45 -3.31 4.14 37.90
C SER A 45 -3.95 5.53 37.91
N ASP A 46 -3.23 6.64 38.23
CA ASP A 46 -1.85 6.70 38.69
C ASP A 46 -1.85 7.37 40.07
N PHE A 47 -1.13 6.78 41.01
CA PHE A 47 -0.98 7.30 42.38
C PHE A 47 0.43 7.86 42.63
N SER A 48 1.01 8.53 41.62
CA SER A 48 2.29 9.23 41.78
C SER A 48 2.19 10.45 42.70
N PRO A 49 3.32 10.92 43.28
CA PRO A 49 3.36 12.15 44.05
C PRO A 49 2.88 13.38 43.28
N GLU A 50 3.12 13.40 41.95
CA GLU A 50 2.66 14.43 41.04
C GLU A 50 1.15 14.47 40.94
N SER A 51 0.53 13.31 40.75
CA SER A 51 -0.93 13.16 40.69
C SER A 51 -1.58 13.53 42.04
N LYS A 52 -1.00 13.10 43.15
CA LYS A 52 -1.43 13.56 44.49
C LYS A 52 -1.48 15.08 44.57
N LYS A 53 -0.37 15.77 44.23
CA LYS A 53 -0.24 17.21 44.26
C LYS A 53 -1.27 17.93 43.38
N MET A 54 -1.51 17.41 42.17
CA MET A 54 -2.51 17.98 41.26
C MET A 54 -3.93 17.78 41.77
N PHE A 55 -4.23 16.62 42.33
CA PHE A 55 -5.51 16.32 42.93
C PHE A 55 -5.79 17.20 44.16
N GLU A 56 -4.83 17.35 45.08
CA GLU A 56 -4.94 18.23 46.22
C GLU A 56 -5.22 19.69 45.82
N LYS A 57 -4.60 20.13 44.73
CA LYS A 57 -4.88 21.45 44.15
C LYS A 57 -6.31 21.53 43.60
N PHE A 58 -6.80 20.47 42.96
CA PHE A 58 -8.15 20.42 42.42
C PHE A 58 -9.23 20.50 43.49
N ILE A 59 -9.06 19.76 44.60
CA ILE A 59 -10.03 19.76 45.71
C ILE A 59 -9.80 20.88 46.73
N GLY A 60 -8.69 21.60 46.64
CA GLY A 60 -8.33 22.66 47.56
C GLY A 60 -7.99 22.18 48.99
N LYS A 61 -7.65 20.93 49.18
CA LYS A 61 -7.38 20.30 50.47
C LYS A 61 -6.20 19.33 50.37
N LYS A 62 -5.54 19.07 51.51
CA LYS A 62 -4.53 18.02 51.64
C LYS A 62 -5.16 16.65 51.83
N VAL A 63 -4.51 15.64 51.29
CA VAL A 63 -4.87 14.23 51.46
C VAL A 63 -3.82 13.60 52.37
N GLU A 64 -4.23 13.24 53.57
CA GLU A 64 -3.30 12.76 54.63
C GLU A 64 -2.76 11.39 54.30
N LYS A 65 -3.66 10.44 54.02
CA LYS A 65 -3.32 9.06 53.65
C LYS A 65 -3.58 8.82 52.18
N PHE A 66 -2.53 8.76 51.39
CA PHE A 66 -2.64 8.57 49.98
C PHE A 66 -1.88 7.27 49.57
N PRO A 67 -2.53 6.27 48.94
CA PRO A 67 -3.83 6.37 48.24
C PRO A 67 -5.07 5.99 49.13
N GLU A 68 -4.93 5.61 50.38
CA GLU A 68 -5.99 5.02 51.21
C GLU A 68 -7.22 5.92 51.34
N ASP A 69 -7.03 7.26 51.45
CA ASP A 69 -8.13 8.22 51.49
C ASP A 69 -8.88 8.31 50.13
N ILE A 70 -8.34 7.73 49.08
CA ILE A 70 -9.02 7.56 47.77
C ILE A 70 -9.79 6.25 47.76
N PHE A 71 -9.11 5.10 47.83
CA PHE A 71 -9.73 3.79 48.04
C PHE A 71 -8.70 2.74 48.49
N GLU A 72 -9.21 1.63 49.01
CA GLU A 72 -8.44 0.46 49.40
C GLU A 72 -9.06 -0.81 48.82
N TRP A 73 -8.22 -1.79 48.54
CA TRP A 73 -8.64 -3.14 48.25
C TRP A 73 -8.73 -3.95 49.58
N ARG A 74 -9.89 -4.46 49.91
CA ARG A 74 -10.11 -5.22 51.13
C ARG A 74 -10.68 -6.62 50.85
N PRO A 75 -10.19 -7.66 51.53
CA PRO A 75 -10.80 -8.99 51.45
C PRO A 75 -12.28 -8.96 51.87
N ASN A 76 -13.13 -9.63 51.09
CA ASN A 76 -14.55 -9.80 51.43
C ASN A 76 -14.85 -11.17 52.07
N ALA A 77 -16.08 -11.36 52.55
CA ALA A 77 -16.52 -12.56 53.24
C ALA A 77 -16.58 -13.79 52.32
N GLU A 78 -16.58 -13.60 51.00
CA GLU A 78 -16.69 -14.67 50.00
C GLU A 78 -15.32 -15.11 49.45
N GLY A 79 -14.22 -14.60 50.01
CA GLY A 79 -12.85 -14.91 49.63
C GLY A 79 -12.35 -14.12 48.41
N GLY A 80 -13.11 -13.11 47.96
CA GLY A 80 -12.72 -12.13 46.96
C GLY A 80 -12.10 -10.89 47.56
N ILE A 81 -11.93 -9.87 46.73
CA ILE A 81 -11.38 -8.57 47.14
C ILE A 81 -12.34 -7.46 46.64
N ASP A 82 -12.82 -6.63 47.57
CA ASP A 82 -13.67 -5.48 47.27
C ASP A 82 -12.89 -4.18 47.28
N ARG A 83 -13.28 -3.27 46.37
CA ARG A 83 -12.82 -1.90 46.40
C ARG A 83 -13.65 -1.05 47.35
N VAL A 84 -13.03 -0.55 48.39
CA VAL A 84 -13.68 0.29 49.41
C VAL A 84 -13.26 1.74 49.22
N GLY A 85 -14.20 2.60 48.83
CA GLY A 85 -13.95 4.03 48.59
C GLY A 85 -13.62 4.77 49.88
N GLY A 86 -12.58 5.61 49.86
CA GLY A 86 -12.22 6.53 50.89
C GLY A 86 -13.00 7.87 50.81
N PRO A 87 -12.74 8.83 51.73
CA PRO A 87 -13.48 10.07 51.80
C PRO A 87 -13.35 10.97 50.54
N TYR A 88 -12.35 10.75 49.69
CA TYR A 88 -12.12 11.53 48.47
C TYR A 88 -12.34 10.70 47.18
N TYR A 89 -12.90 9.49 47.24
CA TYR A 89 -13.06 8.63 46.10
C TYR A 89 -13.83 9.27 44.94
N HIS A 90 -14.99 9.87 45.20
CA HIS A 90 -15.83 10.46 44.15
C HIS A 90 -15.15 11.72 43.54
N GLN A 91 -14.46 12.53 44.35
CA GLN A 91 -13.72 13.67 43.86
C GLN A 91 -12.51 13.24 42.98
N TRP A 92 -11.86 12.11 43.34
CA TRP A 92 -10.77 11.56 42.54
C TRP A 92 -11.25 11.14 41.15
N LEU A 93 -12.39 10.47 41.06
CA LEU A 93 -13.00 10.09 39.78
C LEU A 93 -13.32 11.36 38.94
N THR A 94 -13.88 12.37 39.57
CA THR A 94 -14.20 13.66 38.94
C THR A 94 -12.94 14.37 38.43
N TRP A 95 -11.89 14.37 39.26
CA TRP A 95 -10.59 14.96 38.86
C TRP A 95 -9.99 14.24 37.66
N ARG A 96 -9.99 12.92 37.64
CA ARG A 96 -9.48 12.13 36.51
C ARG A 96 -10.27 12.43 35.23
N ALA A 97 -11.58 12.54 35.30
CA ALA A 97 -12.42 12.95 34.16
C ALA A 97 -12.05 14.37 33.67
N SER A 98 -11.75 15.29 34.61
CA SER A 98 -11.31 16.65 34.27
C SER A 98 -9.98 16.69 33.53
N VAL A 99 -9.05 15.79 33.85
CA VAL A 99 -7.75 15.66 33.17
C VAL A 99 -7.96 15.29 31.70
N ILE A 100 -8.75 14.24 31.43
CA ILE A 100 -9.02 13.79 30.07
C ILE A 100 -9.82 14.84 29.27
N TYR A 101 -10.85 15.44 29.89
CA TYR A 101 -11.62 16.53 29.27
C TYR A 101 -10.71 17.69 28.83
N ASN A 102 -9.82 18.15 29.70
CA ASN A 102 -8.92 19.25 29.39
C ASN A 102 -7.92 18.88 28.27
N PHE A 103 -7.41 17.65 28.26
CA PHE A 103 -6.56 17.17 27.17
C PHE A 103 -7.28 17.21 25.83
N ILE A 104 -8.51 16.67 25.75
CA ILE A 104 -9.31 16.68 24.50
C ILE A 104 -9.62 18.10 24.06
N LYS A 105 -9.93 19.01 25.00
CA LYS A 105 -10.15 20.43 24.73
C LYS A 105 -8.91 21.11 24.14
N ASP A 106 -7.72 20.81 24.70
CA ASP A 106 -6.44 21.36 24.23
C ASP A 106 -6.08 20.79 22.85
N VAL A 107 -6.36 19.49 22.59
CA VAL A 107 -6.23 18.87 21.26
C VAL A 107 -7.13 19.60 20.26
N ARG A 108 -8.44 19.74 20.55
CA ARG A 108 -9.39 20.45 19.67
C ARG A 108 -8.90 21.86 19.34
N THR A 109 -8.51 22.61 20.37
CA THR A 109 -8.00 23.97 20.19
C THR A 109 -6.77 24.01 19.29
N SER A 110 -5.88 23.04 19.44
CA SER A 110 -4.64 22.96 18.69
C SER A 110 -4.86 22.60 17.22
N ILE A 111 -5.70 21.59 16.93
CA ILE A 111 -5.97 21.18 15.55
C ILE A 111 -6.78 22.23 14.79
N LYS A 112 -7.82 22.78 15.40
CA LYS A 112 -8.67 23.82 14.76
C LYS A 112 -7.88 25.11 14.47
N LYS A 113 -6.82 25.41 15.21
CA LYS A 113 -5.91 26.53 14.91
C LYS A 113 -5.05 26.28 13.67
N ILE A 114 -4.72 25.03 13.36
CA ILE A 114 -3.87 24.64 12.22
C ILE A 114 -4.75 24.44 10.98
N LYS A 115 -5.84 23.67 11.13
CA LYS A 115 -6.76 23.29 10.08
C LYS A 115 -8.19 23.35 10.63
N PRO A 116 -8.91 24.48 10.45
CA PRO A 116 -10.23 24.71 11.06
C PRO A 116 -11.27 23.64 10.71
N GLU A 117 -11.21 23.10 9.50
CA GLU A 117 -12.10 22.05 8.98
C GLU A 117 -11.77 20.64 9.49
N CYS A 118 -10.55 20.40 10.01
CA CYS A 118 -10.15 19.09 10.51
C CYS A 118 -11.08 18.63 11.65
N MET A 119 -11.76 17.52 11.47
CA MET A 119 -12.67 16.95 12.46
C MET A 119 -11.90 16.34 13.64
N LEU A 120 -12.49 16.39 14.83
CA LEU A 120 -12.04 15.67 15.99
C LEU A 120 -13.09 14.65 16.41
N ALA A 121 -12.70 13.40 16.52
CA ALA A 121 -13.51 12.31 17.01
C ALA A 121 -12.86 11.60 18.20
N ALA A 122 -13.64 10.84 18.93
CA ALA A 122 -13.13 9.92 19.96
C ALA A 122 -13.79 8.55 19.79
N TYR A 123 -13.00 7.51 20.06
CA TYR A 123 -13.45 6.14 20.10
C TYR A 123 -13.40 5.62 21.55
N THR A 124 -14.53 5.09 22.03
CA THR A 124 -14.62 4.39 23.33
C THR A 124 -15.60 3.22 23.23
N GLY A 125 -15.61 2.31 24.21
CA GLY A 125 -16.63 1.24 24.26
C GLY A 125 -18.00 1.76 24.68
N ALA A 126 -19.06 1.07 24.30
CA ALA A 126 -20.44 1.41 24.63
C ALA A 126 -20.80 1.20 26.13
N TRP A 127 -19.93 0.56 26.91
CA TRP A 127 -20.14 0.24 28.34
C TRP A 127 -19.77 1.41 29.29
N TYR A 128 -20.45 2.50 29.16
CA TYR A 128 -20.24 3.72 29.95
C TYR A 128 -20.14 3.49 31.48
N PRO A 129 -20.92 2.57 32.09
CA PRO A 129 -20.91 2.40 33.54
C PRO A 129 -19.57 2.04 34.16
N THR A 130 -18.57 1.61 33.37
CA THR A 130 -17.23 1.27 33.86
C THR A 130 -16.15 2.27 33.41
N TYR A 131 -16.44 3.21 32.52
CA TYR A 131 -15.46 4.14 31.97
C TYR A 131 -14.93 5.17 32.99
N PHE A 132 -15.65 5.40 34.10
CA PHE A 132 -15.13 6.20 35.21
C PHE A 132 -13.80 5.64 35.77
N GLU A 133 -13.60 4.33 35.71
CA GLU A 133 -12.39 3.65 36.20
C GLU A 133 -11.14 4.04 35.41
N VAL A 134 -11.29 4.51 34.20
CA VAL A 134 -10.20 4.98 33.35
C VAL A 134 -10.23 6.49 33.11
N GLY A 135 -11.03 7.24 33.90
CA GLY A 135 -11.10 8.70 33.87
C GLY A 135 -11.79 9.27 32.62
N VAL A 136 -12.65 8.50 31.95
CA VAL A 136 -13.33 8.92 30.73
C VAL A 136 -14.79 9.22 30.97
N ASN A 137 -15.22 10.43 30.60
CA ASN A 137 -16.61 10.82 30.58
C ASN A 137 -17.00 11.29 29.17
N TRP A 138 -17.46 10.36 28.33
CA TRP A 138 -17.86 10.68 26.97
C TRP A 138 -19.30 11.17 26.82
N ALA A 139 -20.06 11.27 27.93
CA ALA A 139 -21.41 11.79 27.90
C ALA A 139 -21.45 13.30 27.57
N SER A 140 -22.62 13.79 27.21
CA SER A 140 -22.91 15.22 27.11
C SER A 140 -22.89 15.88 28.49
N ARG A 141 -22.47 17.13 28.58
CA ARG A 141 -22.58 17.96 29.79
C ARG A 141 -24.05 18.26 30.15
N ASN A 142 -24.98 18.04 29.23
CA ASN A 142 -26.41 18.13 29.49
C ASN A 142 -26.99 16.86 30.16
N TYR A 143 -26.20 15.80 30.27
CA TYR A 143 -26.58 14.59 30.99
C TYR A 143 -26.03 14.62 32.43
N ASP A 144 -26.92 14.55 33.42
CA ASP A 144 -26.53 14.56 34.83
C ASP A 144 -26.25 13.16 35.34
N VAL A 145 -24.99 12.75 35.18
CA VAL A 145 -24.47 11.39 35.53
C VAL A 145 -24.77 11.01 36.98
N SER A 146 -24.81 11.97 37.91
CA SER A 146 -25.03 11.70 39.35
C SER A 146 -26.45 11.24 39.68
N LYS A 147 -27.37 11.36 38.74
CA LYS A 147 -28.75 10.86 38.93
C LYS A 147 -28.84 9.35 38.74
N ASP A 148 -28.03 8.79 37.88
CA ASP A 148 -28.07 7.37 37.55
C ASP A 148 -26.92 6.56 38.18
N PHE A 149 -25.84 7.25 38.58
CA PHE A 149 -24.63 6.60 39.10
C PHE A 149 -24.18 7.17 40.44
N SER A 150 -24.24 6.39 41.48
CA SER A 150 -23.87 6.77 42.85
C SER A 150 -22.39 7.11 43.03
N TRP A 151 -21.52 6.66 42.14
CA TRP A 151 -20.09 7.00 42.15
C TRP A 151 -19.81 8.39 41.63
N ALA A 152 -20.73 9.05 40.93
CA ALA A 152 -20.52 10.36 40.34
C ALA A 152 -20.88 11.52 41.30
N THR A 153 -20.08 12.56 41.27
CA THR A 153 -20.46 13.84 41.92
C THR A 153 -21.38 14.65 41.00
N PRO A 154 -22.18 15.59 41.52
CA PRO A 154 -22.95 16.50 40.65
C PRO A 154 -22.11 17.29 39.63
N ASP A 155 -20.81 17.49 39.96
CA ASP A 155 -19.87 18.21 39.10
C ASP A 155 -19.24 17.36 38.02
N TYR A 156 -19.41 16.02 38.06
CA TYR A 156 -18.84 15.10 37.07
C TYR A 156 -19.29 15.42 35.66
N LYS A 157 -20.56 15.83 35.48
CA LYS A 157 -21.10 16.22 34.17
C LYS A 157 -20.35 17.38 33.50
N ASN A 158 -19.68 18.25 34.28
CA ASN A 158 -18.92 19.38 33.71
C ASN A 158 -17.74 18.93 32.86
N TYR A 159 -17.34 17.69 33.01
CA TYR A 159 -16.20 17.06 32.31
C TYR A 159 -16.64 16.02 31.26
N GLY A 160 -17.92 16.05 30.87
CA GLY A 160 -18.40 15.35 29.69
C GLY A 160 -17.85 16.02 28.42
N PHE A 161 -17.26 15.23 27.51
CA PHE A 161 -16.56 15.80 26.37
C PHE A 161 -17.29 15.67 25.02
N ALA A 162 -18.54 15.20 24.99
CA ALA A 162 -19.30 15.06 23.74
C ALA A 162 -19.26 16.33 22.88
N GLU A 163 -19.49 17.51 23.47
CA GLU A 163 -19.54 18.80 22.77
C GLU A 163 -18.17 19.29 22.26
N LEU A 164 -17.10 18.58 22.58
CA LEU A 164 -15.77 18.84 22.04
C LEU A 164 -15.49 18.08 20.73
N LEU A 165 -16.37 17.16 20.36
CA LEU A 165 -16.17 16.29 19.20
C LEU A 165 -17.00 16.78 18.01
N ASP A 166 -16.60 16.39 16.80
CA ASP A 166 -17.34 16.60 15.57
C ASP A 166 -18.13 15.33 15.21
N PHE A 167 -17.67 14.13 15.64
CA PHE A 167 -18.45 12.89 15.73
C PHE A 167 -17.88 11.97 16.82
N TYR A 168 -18.66 11.00 17.25
CA TYR A 168 -18.28 10.04 18.28
C TYR A 168 -18.44 8.62 17.79
N THR A 169 -17.53 7.72 18.13
CA THR A 169 -17.63 6.30 17.82
C THR A 169 -17.67 5.48 19.10
N ASN A 170 -18.72 4.67 19.26
CA ASN A 170 -18.82 3.70 20.34
C ASN A 170 -18.39 2.30 19.84
N GLY A 171 -17.81 1.48 20.71
CA GLY A 171 -17.52 0.07 20.42
C GLY A 171 -18.67 -0.82 20.86
N ASN A 172 -19.55 -1.19 19.95
CA ASN A 172 -20.60 -2.19 20.17
C ASN A 172 -20.03 -3.59 19.92
N TYR A 173 -19.06 -4.00 20.73
CA TYR A 173 -18.31 -5.25 20.57
C TYR A 173 -19.08 -6.40 21.21
N TYR A 174 -20.17 -6.81 20.55
CA TYR A 174 -21.10 -7.79 21.07
C TYR A 174 -21.55 -8.76 19.98
N TRP A 175 -21.62 -10.04 20.34
CA TRP A 175 -22.28 -11.05 19.51
C TRP A 175 -23.78 -10.76 19.31
N ASN A 176 -24.46 -10.35 20.40
CA ASN A 176 -25.89 -10.03 20.38
C ASN A 176 -26.14 -8.75 19.58
N VAL A 177 -26.99 -8.82 18.59
CA VAL A 177 -27.29 -7.68 17.73
C VAL A 177 -28.50 -6.90 18.24
N THR A 178 -29.59 -7.59 18.56
CA THR A 178 -30.86 -6.97 19.00
C THR A 178 -31.04 -7.05 20.52
N LEU A 179 -31.93 -6.21 21.06
CA LEU A 179 -32.38 -6.33 22.46
C LEU A 179 -33.00 -7.70 22.73
N ASP A 180 -33.73 -8.27 21.76
CA ASP A 180 -34.29 -9.62 21.87
C ASP A 180 -33.19 -10.69 21.97
N ASP A 181 -32.13 -10.61 21.17
CA ASP A 181 -30.95 -11.48 21.30
C ASP A 181 -30.32 -11.37 22.69
N TYR A 182 -30.23 -10.14 23.22
CA TYR A 182 -29.66 -9.89 24.54
C TYR A 182 -30.51 -10.51 25.65
N TYR A 183 -31.82 -10.27 25.67
CA TYR A 183 -32.71 -10.82 26.69
C TYR A 183 -32.75 -12.34 26.67
N LYS A 184 -32.81 -12.96 25.51
CA LYS A 184 -32.75 -14.41 25.33
C LYS A 184 -31.44 -15.01 25.85
N SER A 185 -30.33 -14.40 25.59
CA SER A 185 -29.01 -14.91 25.98
C SER A 185 -28.66 -14.65 27.43
N SER A 186 -29.09 -13.54 28.01
CA SER A 186 -28.79 -13.12 29.37
C SER A 186 -29.76 -13.72 30.41
N GLY A 187 -30.94 -14.19 29.98
CA GLY A 187 -32.03 -14.62 30.88
C GLY A 187 -32.65 -13.45 31.66
N LYS A 188 -32.33 -12.21 31.31
CA LYS A 188 -32.91 -11.03 31.97
C LYS A 188 -34.20 -10.64 31.29
N PHE A 189 -35.05 -9.94 32.02
CA PHE A 189 -36.32 -9.41 31.54
C PHE A 189 -36.44 -7.97 32.04
N LYS A 190 -36.92 -7.08 31.17
CA LYS A 190 -37.27 -5.74 31.56
C LYS A 190 -38.69 -5.68 32.01
N ASN A 191 -38.92 -5.15 33.24
CA ASN A 191 -40.24 -4.91 33.80
C ASN A 191 -40.67 -3.44 33.42
N GLU A 192 -41.98 -3.17 33.46
CA GLU A 192 -42.53 -1.83 33.18
C GLU A 192 -42.02 -0.74 34.15
N THR A 193 -41.54 -1.14 35.33
CA THR A 193 -41.01 -0.24 36.37
C THR A 193 -39.48 -0.02 36.27
N ASP A 194 -38.81 -0.79 35.44
CA ASP A 194 -37.36 -0.67 35.28
C ASP A 194 -36.99 0.62 34.53
N SER A 195 -35.98 1.33 35.03
CA SER A 195 -35.45 2.48 34.31
C SER A 195 -34.80 2.04 32.99
N GLU A 196 -34.70 2.95 32.06
CA GLU A 196 -34.10 2.71 30.74
C GLU A 196 -32.64 2.29 30.92
N PHE A 197 -32.22 1.21 30.25
CA PHE A 197 -30.88 0.59 30.31
C PHE A 197 -30.44 0.01 31.68
N SER A 198 -31.34 -0.09 32.66
CA SER A 198 -30.98 -0.57 34.02
C SER A 198 -30.62 -2.05 34.08
N THR A 199 -31.10 -2.86 33.12
CA THR A 199 -30.84 -4.32 33.07
C THR A 199 -29.62 -4.67 32.18
N GLY A 200 -28.92 -3.67 31.66
CA GLY A 200 -27.69 -3.86 30.86
C GLY A 200 -27.94 -3.98 29.35
N GLU A 201 -29.03 -3.39 28.85
CA GLU A 201 -29.45 -3.42 27.45
C GLU A 201 -28.38 -2.89 26.48
N TYR A 202 -27.47 -2.06 26.97
CA TYR A 202 -26.32 -1.56 26.21
C TYR A 202 -25.31 -2.67 25.83
N LEU A 203 -25.49 -3.91 26.31
CA LEU A 203 -24.63 -5.05 25.98
C LEU A 203 -25.08 -5.82 24.72
N CYS A 204 -25.67 -5.11 23.78
CA CYS A 204 -25.90 -5.58 22.41
C CYS A 204 -25.76 -4.38 21.43
N VAL A 205 -25.68 -4.65 20.13
CA VAL A 205 -25.47 -3.60 19.13
C VAL A 205 -26.58 -2.55 19.14
N GLU A 206 -27.84 -2.98 19.10
CA GLU A 206 -29.02 -2.10 19.16
C GLU A 206 -29.02 -1.24 20.43
N GLY A 207 -28.87 -1.89 21.58
CA GLY A 207 -28.90 -1.21 22.87
C GLY A 207 -27.70 -0.29 23.07
N GLY A 208 -26.49 -0.67 22.60
CA GLY A 208 -25.30 0.17 22.67
C GLY A 208 -25.43 1.46 21.84
N CYS A 209 -26.04 1.41 20.65
CA CYS A 209 -26.33 2.61 19.86
C CYS A 209 -27.36 3.52 20.57
N LYS A 210 -28.48 2.96 21.02
CA LYS A 210 -29.53 3.70 21.74
C LYS A 210 -29.00 4.33 23.01
N TYR A 211 -28.20 3.58 23.80
CA TYR A 211 -27.60 4.07 25.04
C TYR A 211 -26.60 5.20 24.80
N SER A 212 -25.81 5.09 23.74
CA SER A 212 -24.88 6.17 23.37
C SER A 212 -25.63 7.45 23.00
N LYS A 213 -26.68 7.40 22.19
CA LYS A 213 -27.53 8.57 21.88
C LYS A 213 -28.19 9.14 23.14
N TYR A 214 -28.66 8.29 24.03
CA TYR A 214 -29.24 8.71 25.31
C TYR A 214 -28.26 9.53 26.18
N LEU A 215 -26.99 9.08 26.29
CA LEU A 215 -25.97 9.75 27.07
C LEU A 215 -25.42 11.01 26.41
N LEU A 216 -25.32 11.00 25.09
CA LEU A 216 -24.81 12.12 24.31
C LEU A 216 -25.82 13.26 24.12
N LYS A 217 -27.12 13.02 24.35
CA LYS A 217 -28.20 14.03 24.25
C LYS A 217 -28.12 14.82 22.94
N ASP A 218 -27.90 14.13 21.81
CA ASP A 218 -27.78 14.71 20.48
C ASP A 218 -26.69 15.78 20.32
N ALA A 219 -25.70 15.83 21.24
CA ALA A 219 -24.62 16.80 21.18
C ALA A 219 -23.64 16.54 20.02
N VAL A 220 -23.60 15.33 19.49
CA VAL A 220 -22.66 14.88 18.46
C VAL A 220 -23.23 13.67 17.69
N PRO A 221 -22.99 13.53 16.37
CA PRO A 221 -23.33 12.33 15.63
C PRO A 221 -22.61 11.10 16.18
N VAL A 222 -23.26 9.92 16.13
CA VAL A 222 -22.78 8.65 16.65
C VAL A 222 -22.50 7.68 15.51
N CYS A 223 -21.28 7.24 15.34
CA CYS A 223 -20.93 6.11 14.48
C CYS A 223 -20.82 4.84 15.32
N GLY A 224 -21.66 3.84 15.07
CA GLY A 224 -21.60 2.58 15.80
C GLY A 224 -20.39 1.75 15.38
N GLY A 225 -19.58 1.31 16.35
CA GLY A 225 -18.38 0.49 16.11
C GLY A 225 -18.67 -0.99 16.26
N LEU A 226 -18.18 -1.81 15.33
CA LEU A 226 -18.30 -3.28 15.36
C LEU A 226 -16.92 -3.92 15.38
N TYR A 227 -16.74 -4.97 16.15
CA TYR A 227 -15.54 -5.81 16.11
C TYR A 227 -15.84 -7.11 15.34
N VAL A 228 -15.23 -7.28 14.20
CA VAL A 228 -15.53 -8.37 13.25
C VAL A 228 -15.33 -9.77 13.87
N GLU A 229 -14.31 -9.95 14.71
CA GLU A 229 -14.03 -11.23 15.39
C GLU A 229 -15.16 -11.68 16.36
N ASP A 230 -15.97 -10.75 16.88
CA ASP A 230 -17.10 -11.09 17.75
C ASP A 230 -18.14 -11.95 17.02
N TYR A 231 -18.20 -11.88 15.70
CA TYR A 231 -19.14 -12.66 14.88
C TYR A 231 -18.66 -14.06 14.51
N LYS A 232 -17.49 -14.52 15.02
CA LYS A 232 -17.02 -15.92 14.96
C LYS A 232 -17.11 -16.57 13.58
N ARG A 233 -16.88 -15.78 12.52
CA ARG A 233 -17.01 -16.15 11.10
C ARG A 233 -18.46 -16.42 10.64
N ASP A 234 -19.46 -15.96 11.36
CA ASP A 234 -20.84 -15.95 10.93
C ASP A 234 -21.14 -14.64 10.18
N VAL A 235 -21.08 -14.70 8.87
CA VAL A 235 -21.27 -13.54 8.00
C VAL A 235 -22.70 -12.96 8.11
N ASN A 236 -23.70 -13.81 8.30
CA ASN A 236 -25.09 -13.34 8.45
C ASN A 236 -25.27 -12.52 9.72
N GLN A 237 -24.65 -12.98 10.84
CA GLN A 237 -24.67 -12.22 12.09
C GLN A 237 -23.90 -10.89 11.97
N PHE A 238 -22.78 -10.88 11.25
CA PHE A 238 -22.05 -9.66 10.95
C PHE A 238 -22.88 -8.67 10.12
N GLN A 239 -23.49 -9.12 9.00
CA GLN A 239 -24.37 -8.28 8.18
C GLN A 239 -25.56 -7.73 8.99
N LYS A 240 -26.19 -8.57 9.84
CA LYS A 240 -27.26 -8.15 10.75
C LYS A 240 -26.79 -7.02 11.67
N ALA A 241 -25.56 -7.10 12.19
CA ALA A 241 -24.97 -6.08 13.05
C ALA A 241 -24.67 -4.77 12.30
N VAL A 242 -24.15 -4.85 11.08
CA VAL A 242 -23.90 -3.66 10.22
C VAL A 242 -25.24 -2.93 9.96
N ARG A 243 -26.28 -3.65 9.53
CA ARG A 243 -27.62 -3.07 9.27
C ARG A 243 -28.22 -2.46 10.53
N MET A 244 -28.08 -3.12 11.69
CA MET A 244 -28.59 -2.61 12.97
C MET A 244 -27.86 -1.32 13.38
N ASN A 245 -26.54 -1.28 13.21
CA ASN A 245 -25.78 -0.06 13.48
C ASN A 245 -26.24 1.11 12.60
N LEU A 246 -26.38 0.90 11.28
CA LEU A 246 -26.85 1.93 10.35
C LEU A 246 -28.28 2.40 10.67
N LYS A 247 -29.12 1.51 11.17
CA LYS A 247 -30.50 1.84 11.59
C LYS A 247 -30.54 2.70 12.85
N GLU A 248 -29.72 2.39 13.85
CA GLU A 248 -29.83 2.97 15.20
C GLU A 248 -28.79 4.07 15.46
N SER A 249 -27.83 4.29 14.54
CA SER A 249 -26.79 5.33 14.65
C SER A 249 -26.65 6.13 13.36
N ASP A 250 -25.71 7.07 13.32
CA ASP A 250 -25.53 7.99 12.19
C ASP A 250 -24.44 7.49 11.20
N GLY A 251 -23.83 6.34 11.51
CA GLY A 251 -22.79 5.71 10.69
C GLY A 251 -22.28 4.44 11.32
N VAL A 252 -21.33 3.78 10.64
CA VAL A 252 -20.69 2.55 11.12
C VAL A 252 -19.16 2.68 11.07
N MET A 253 -18.49 2.14 12.09
CA MET A 253 -17.04 1.90 12.12
C MET A 253 -16.80 0.41 12.26
N ILE A 254 -15.93 -0.13 11.41
CA ILE A 254 -15.59 -1.58 11.41
C ILE A 254 -14.17 -1.77 11.94
N PHE A 255 -14.00 -2.46 13.04
CA PHE A 255 -12.73 -2.87 13.59
C PHE A 255 -12.56 -4.39 13.38
N ASP A 256 -11.68 -4.85 12.49
CA ASP A 256 -10.89 -4.02 11.60
C ASP A 256 -10.83 -4.66 10.19
N ILE A 257 -10.19 -3.97 9.26
CA ILE A 257 -10.05 -4.38 7.86
C ILE A 257 -9.35 -5.74 7.70
N VAL A 258 -8.38 -6.07 8.57
CA VAL A 258 -7.66 -7.36 8.54
C VAL A 258 -8.61 -8.55 8.67
N HIS A 259 -9.66 -8.41 9.48
CA HIS A 259 -10.66 -9.47 9.65
C HIS A 259 -11.60 -9.59 8.46
N ILE A 260 -11.94 -8.48 7.80
CA ILE A 260 -12.72 -8.48 6.55
C ILE A 260 -11.92 -9.20 5.45
N ILE A 261 -10.64 -8.85 5.28
CA ILE A 261 -9.74 -9.50 4.32
C ILE A 261 -9.61 -11.00 4.61
N ARG A 262 -9.28 -11.36 5.87
CA ARG A 262 -9.09 -12.75 6.29
C ARG A 262 -10.32 -13.63 6.07
N ASN A 263 -11.50 -13.08 6.26
CA ASN A 263 -12.76 -13.78 6.10
C ASN A 263 -13.30 -13.71 4.67
N GLY A 264 -12.76 -12.85 3.80
CA GLY A 264 -13.25 -12.63 2.44
C GLY A 264 -14.62 -11.94 2.41
N TRP A 265 -14.94 -11.05 3.37
CA TRP A 265 -16.28 -10.48 3.60
C TRP A 265 -16.50 -9.11 2.96
N TRP A 266 -15.83 -8.81 1.86
CA TRP A 266 -16.01 -7.53 1.17
C TRP A 266 -17.37 -7.39 0.51
N ASP A 267 -17.83 -8.42 -0.18
CA ASP A 267 -19.13 -8.38 -0.88
C ASP A 267 -20.27 -8.39 0.13
N GLU A 268 -20.19 -9.15 1.21
CA GLU A 268 -21.18 -9.20 2.27
C GLU A 268 -21.23 -7.88 3.07
N LEU A 269 -20.07 -7.25 3.31
CA LEU A 269 -20.04 -5.92 3.92
C LEU A 269 -20.70 -4.89 2.99
N LYS A 270 -20.36 -4.91 1.69
CA LYS A 270 -20.96 -4.05 0.69
C LYS A 270 -22.47 -4.22 0.64
N GLU A 271 -22.96 -5.45 0.56
CA GLU A 271 -24.40 -5.75 0.58
C GLU A 271 -25.09 -5.18 1.83
N ALA A 272 -24.49 -5.34 3.02
CA ALA A 272 -25.05 -4.80 4.25
C ALA A 272 -25.08 -3.27 4.31
N LEU A 273 -24.16 -2.59 3.61
CA LEU A 273 -24.11 -1.14 3.48
C LEU A 273 -25.10 -0.61 2.40
N ASP A 274 -25.29 -1.35 1.32
CA ASP A 274 -26.09 -0.93 0.15
C ASP A 274 -27.60 -0.86 0.43
N GLU A 275 -28.13 -1.53 1.44
CA GLU A 275 -29.57 -1.47 1.80
C GLU A 275 -30.05 -0.09 2.25
N THR A 276 -29.18 0.87 2.47
CA THR A 276 -29.53 2.18 3.02
C THR A 276 -29.50 3.35 2.03
N LYS A 277 -28.78 3.23 0.93
CA LYS A 277 -28.83 4.12 -0.25
C LYS A 277 -28.17 3.41 -1.43
N PRO A 278 -28.85 3.17 -2.55
CA PRO A 278 -28.17 2.89 -3.78
C PRO A 278 -27.44 4.20 -4.18
N ASP A 279 -26.12 4.26 -4.02
CA ASP A 279 -25.35 5.07 -4.95
C ASP A 279 -25.66 4.47 -6.33
N GLU A 280 -26.44 5.19 -7.12
CA GLU A 280 -26.63 4.81 -8.51
C GLU A 280 -25.26 4.82 -9.16
N ALA A 281 -24.66 3.62 -9.32
CA ALA A 281 -23.44 3.45 -10.07
C ALA A 281 -23.66 4.13 -11.41
N ARG A 282 -22.95 5.22 -11.68
CA ARG A 282 -23.08 5.94 -12.93
C ARG A 282 -22.61 5.00 -14.03
N MET A 283 -23.45 4.75 -15.02
CA MET A 283 -23.11 3.82 -16.09
C MET A 283 -22.26 4.53 -17.14
N ILE A 284 -20.98 4.14 -17.22
CA ILE A 284 -20.11 4.45 -18.35
C ILE A 284 -20.49 3.52 -19.50
N LYS A 285 -20.63 4.06 -20.69
CA LYS A 285 -20.94 3.32 -21.91
C LYS A 285 -20.01 3.74 -23.04
N GLY A 286 -19.93 2.94 -24.06
CA GLY A 286 -19.15 3.29 -25.24
C GLY A 286 -19.05 2.16 -26.24
N THR A 287 -18.19 2.35 -27.23
CA THR A 287 -17.92 1.38 -28.29
C THR A 287 -16.43 1.19 -28.49
N VAL A 288 -16.04 -0.04 -28.84
CA VAL A 288 -14.71 -0.35 -29.33
C VAL A 288 -14.82 -0.77 -30.78
N THR A 289 -14.17 -0.03 -31.68
CA THR A 289 -14.36 -0.21 -33.15
C THR A 289 -13.02 -0.25 -33.88
N CYS A 290 -13.03 -0.94 -35.05
CA CYS A 290 -11.97 -0.85 -36.06
C CYS A 290 -12.62 -0.66 -37.42
N ASP A 291 -12.19 0.33 -38.20
CA ASP A 291 -12.74 0.69 -39.51
C ASP A 291 -14.30 0.83 -39.49
N GLY A 292 -14.81 1.42 -38.38
CA GLY A 292 -16.24 1.64 -38.17
C GLY A 292 -17.06 0.39 -37.83
N LYS A 293 -16.42 -0.77 -37.63
CA LYS A 293 -17.04 -2.01 -37.19
C LYS A 293 -16.74 -2.30 -35.73
N GLY A 294 -17.74 -2.71 -34.95
CA GLY A 294 -17.54 -3.11 -33.56
C GLY A 294 -16.65 -4.32 -33.41
N ILE A 295 -15.84 -4.33 -32.35
CA ILE A 295 -14.98 -5.46 -31.98
C ILE A 295 -15.59 -6.08 -30.73
N ALA A 296 -15.96 -7.35 -30.81
CA ALA A 296 -16.51 -8.12 -29.68
C ALA A 296 -15.43 -8.62 -28.71
N ASN A 297 -15.83 -8.88 -27.47
CA ASN A 297 -15.01 -9.48 -26.41
C ASN A 297 -13.73 -8.67 -26.08
N VAL A 298 -13.73 -7.36 -26.28
CA VAL A 298 -12.68 -6.50 -25.77
C VAL A 298 -12.96 -6.19 -24.32
N VAL A 299 -12.00 -6.46 -23.44
CA VAL A 299 -12.11 -6.10 -22.02
C VAL A 299 -11.99 -4.60 -21.89
N VAL A 300 -12.93 -3.99 -21.17
CA VAL A 300 -12.99 -2.57 -20.81
C VAL A 300 -13.06 -2.46 -19.31
N THR A 301 -12.27 -1.57 -18.73
CA THR A 301 -12.14 -1.43 -17.28
C THR A 301 -12.02 0.03 -16.86
N ASP A 302 -12.34 0.30 -15.60
CA ASP A 302 -12.05 1.57 -14.93
C ASP A 302 -10.90 1.44 -13.90
N GLY A 303 -10.21 0.30 -13.89
CA GLY A 303 -9.16 -0.02 -12.93
C GLY A 303 -9.66 -0.71 -11.67
N GLN A 304 -10.97 -0.93 -11.55
CA GLN A 304 -11.59 -1.65 -10.43
C GLN A 304 -12.47 -2.81 -10.92
N ARG A 305 -13.18 -2.61 -12.03
CA ARG A 305 -14.10 -3.59 -12.61
C ARG A 305 -13.78 -3.79 -14.08
N CYS A 306 -14.03 -5.00 -14.56
CA CYS A 306 -13.89 -5.35 -15.97
C CYS A 306 -15.23 -5.77 -16.56
N VAL A 307 -15.49 -5.37 -17.80
CA VAL A 307 -16.59 -5.82 -18.62
C VAL A 307 -16.09 -6.14 -20.03
N THR A 308 -16.87 -6.82 -20.85
CA THR A 308 -16.51 -7.08 -22.26
C THR A 308 -17.48 -6.41 -23.21
N THR A 309 -16.99 -6.04 -24.37
CA THR A 309 -17.85 -5.57 -25.47
C THR A 309 -18.70 -6.69 -26.05
N ASP A 310 -19.93 -6.35 -26.44
CA ASP A 310 -20.85 -7.23 -27.16
C ASP A 310 -20.41 -7.44 -28.64
N LYS A 311 -21.21 -8.20 -29.41
CA LYS A 311 -20.99 -8.45 -30.85
C LYS A 311 -20.93 -7.19 -31.73
N ASN A 312 -21.48 -6.06 -31.26
CA ASN A 312 -21.46 -4.77 -31.94
C ASN A 312 -20.35 -3.85 -31.41
N GLY A 313 -19.51 -4.34 -30.51
CA GLY A 313 -18.47 -3.58 -29.86
C GLY A 313 -18.95 -2.64 -28.76
N ILE A 314 -20.18 -2.80 -28.27
CA ILE A 314 -20.79 -1.94 -27.24
C ILE A 314 -20.48 -2.49 -25.86
N TYR A 315 -20.17 -1.61 -24.90
CA TYR A 315 -19.98 -1.96 -23.51
C TYR A 315 -20.76 -1.05 -22.56
N HIS A 316 -21.04 -1.57 -21.37
CA HIS A 316 -21.64 -0.85 -20.25
C HIS A 316 -20.85 -1.19 -18.99
N LEU A 317 -20.18 -0.21 -18.39
CA LEU A 317 -19.30 -0.38 -17.23
C LEU A 317 -19.88 0.43 -16.04
N PRO A 318 -20.31 -0.25 -14.96
CA PRO A 318 -20.70 0.44 -13.73
C PRO A 318 -19.50 1.14 -13.10
N ASN A 319 -19.60 2.44 -12.82
CA ASN A 319 -18.53 3.24 -12.22
C ASN A 319 -19.01 3.93 -10.94
N LEU A 320 -18.24 3.81 -9.86
CA LEU A 320 -18.57 4.38 -8.56
C LEU A 320 -18.16 5.85 -8.39
N GLY A 321 -17.58 6.47 -9.43
CA GLY A 321 -17.16 7.87 -9.41
C GLY A 321 -15.82 8.15 -8.70
N ASN A 322 -15.08 7.10 -8.33
CA ASN A 322 -13.80 7.20 -7.62
C ASN A 322 -12.59 6.80 -8.48
N THR A 323 -12.79 6.50 -9.77
CA THR A 323 -11.74 6.12 -10.72
C THR A 323 -11.46 7.25 -11.70
N ARG A 324 -10.24 7.32 -12.18
CA ARG A 324 -9.76 8.42 -13.03
C ARG A 324 -9.84 8.11 -14.52
N PHE A 325 -9.69 6.85 -14.89
CA PHE A 325 -9.61 6.43 -16.29
C PHE A 325 -10.61 5.34 -16.61
N VAL A 326 -11.06 5.34 -17.86
CA VAL A 326 -11.62 4.17 -18.53
C VAL A 326 -10.64 3.73 -19.61
N TYR A 327 -10.37 2.43 -19.72
CA TYR A 327 -9.39 1.90 -20.64
C TYR A 327 -9.70 0.48 -21.11
N ILE A 328 -9.00 0.06 -22.14
CA ILE A 328 -9.21 -1.25 -22.77
C ILE A 328 -7.96 -2.12 -22.64
N THR A 329 -8.15 -3.42 -22.44
CA THR A 329 -7.12 -4.41 -22.77
C THR A 329 -7.04 -4.52 -24.28
N THR A 330 -6.02 -3.90 -24.88
CA THR A 330 -5.85 -3.90 -26.34
C THR A 330 -5.78 -5.34 -26.86
N PRO A 331 -6.70 -5.78 -27.70
CA PRO A 331 -6.73 -7.18 -28.15
C PRO A 331 -5.61 -7.46 -29.17
N ALA A 332 -5.17 -8.74 -29.24
CA ALA A 332 -4.19 -9.18 -30.23
C ALA A 332 -4.67 -8.88 -31.68
N GLY A 333 -3.75 -8.57 -32.55
CA GLY A 333 -4.02 -8.19 -33.95
C GLY A 333 -4.52 -6.75 -34.13
N TYR A 334 -4.52 -5.93 -33.06
CA TYR A 334 -4.94 -4.54 -33.11
C TYR A 334 -3.90 -3.61 -32.46
N LEU A 335 -3.95 -2.34 -32.87
CA LEU A 335 -3.13 -1.26 -32.35
C LEU A 335 -4.03 -0.12 -31.90
N THR A 336 -3.65 0.55 -30.82
CA THR A 336 -4.17 1.86 -30.44
C THR A 336 -3.40 2.97 -31.15
N ASP A 337 -3.92 4.19 -31.16
CA ASP A 337 -3.10 5.35 -31.49
C ASP A 337 -1.93 5.45 -30.52
N CYS A 338 -0.79 5.93 -31.03
CA CYS A 338 0.42 6.10 -30.25
C CYS A 338 0.97 7.52 -30.48
N GLU A 339 1.15 8.26 -29.42
CA GLU A 339 1.67 9.62 -29.45
C GLU A 339 2.98 9.70 -28.68
N GLN A 340 4.07 10.06 -29.34
CA GLN A 340 5.40 10.19 -28.71
C GLN A 340 5.78 8.94 -27.88
N THR A 341 5.54 7.74 -28.41
CA THR A 341 5.72 6.43 -27.79
C THR A 341 4.71 6.07 -26.68
N ILE A 342 3.69 6.89 -26.43
CA ILE A 342 2.66 6.65 -25.44
C ILE A 342 1.43 6.04 -26.13
N PRO A 343 1.10 4.76 -25.91
CA PRO A 343 -0.09 4.13 -26.49
C PRO A 343 -1.36 4.69 -25.82
N ARG A 344 -2.35 5.08 -26.64
CA ARG A 344 -3.61 5.71 -26.18
C ARG A 344 -4.73 4.68 -26.06
N PHE A 345 -4.58 3.76 -25.11
CA PHE A 345 -5.59 2.73 -24.78
C PHE A 345 -6.57 3.18 -23.68
N TYR A 346 -6.44 4.40 -23.17
CA TYR A 346 -7.19 4.97 -22.07
C TYR A 346 -7.78 6.35 -22.38
N GLN A 347 -8.80 6.74 -21.64
CA GLN A 347 -9.38 8.07 -21.61
C GLN A 347 -9.62 8.49 -20.16
N GLU A 348 -9.42 9.77 -19.84
CA GLU A 348 -9.72 10.33 -18.52
C GLU A 348 -11.24 10.47 -18.34
N ILE A 349 -11.75 10.08 -17.16
CA ILE A 349 -13.18 10.14 -16.87
C ILE A 349 -13.54 11.53 -16.35
N ASP A 350 -14.52 12.18 -16.99
CA ASP A 350 -15.25 13.33 -16.46
C ASP A 350 -16.75 13.10 -16.61
N LEU A 351 -17.37 12.55 -15.56
CA LEU A 351 -18.79 12.24 -15.54
C LEU A 351 -19.70 13.49 -15.48
N ASN A 352 -19.15 14.68 -15.32
CA ASN A 352 -19.91 15.93 -15.43
C ASN A 352 -20.06 16.36 -16.89
N GLU A 353 -19.09 15.99 -17.75
CA GLU A 353 -19.13 16.30 -19.19
C GLU A 353 -19.78 15.20 -20.00
N THR A 354 -19.40 13.92 -19.77
CA THR A 354 -19.91 12.78 -20.52
C THR A 354 -19.88 11.48 -19.73
N ASN A 355 -20.75 10.54 -20.08
CA ASN A 355 -20.67 9.16 -19.68
C ASN A 355 -20.37 8.21 -20.85
N GLU A 356 -20.02 8.74 -22.01
CA GLU A 356 -19.75 7.98 -23.24
C GLU A 356 -18.28 8.09 -23.63
N TYR A 357 -17.57 6.94 -23.66
CA TYR A 357 -16.16 6.83 -24.00
C TYR A 357 -15.96 5.78 -25.09
N ASN A 358 -15.52 6.20 -26.26
CA ASN A 358 -15.39 5.38 -27.46
C ASN A 358 -13.91 5.14 -27.80
N PHE A 359 -13.54 3.89 -28.12
CA PHE A 359 -12.20 3.51 -28.52
C PHE A 359 -12.16 3.13 -30.01
N ARG A 360 -11.16 3.65 -30.73
CA ARG A 360 -10.92 3.33 -32.14
C ARG A 360 -9.60 2.62 -32.28
N LEU A 361 -9.62 1.38 -32.74
CA LEU A 361 -8.43 0.59 -32.97
C LEU A 361 -8.11 0.53 -34.45
N LYS A 362 -6.85 0.23 -34.75
CA LYS A 362 -6.34 -0.05 -36.10
C LYS A 362 -5.95 -1.52 -36.17
N LYS A 363 -6.16 -2.14 -37.35
CA LYS A 363 -5.61 -3.48 -37.59
C LYS A 363 -4.09 -3.41 -37.51
N ASN A 364 -3.48 -4.36 -36.79
CA ASN A 364 -2.02 -4.49 -36.84
C ASN A 364 -1.63 -5.02 -38.23
N PRO A 365 -0.81 -4.31 -39.02
CA PRO A 365 -0.37 -4.78 -40.34
C PRO A 365 0.63 -5.93 -40.25
N LYS A 366 1.20 -6.19 -39.06
CA LYS A 366 2.19 -7.24 -38.79
C LYS A 366 1.54 -8.39 -38.02
N ASP A 367 2.09 -9.60 -38.20
CA ASP A 367 1.71 -10.77 -37.39
C ASP A 367 2.30 -10.63 -35.98
N ASP A 368 1.45 -10.23 -35.03
CA ASP A 368 1.85 -10.04 -33.64
C ASP A 368 2.00 -11.36 -32.83
N SER A 369 1.74 -12.52 -33.45
CA SER A 369 2.16 -13.81 -32.87
C SER A 369 3.67 -14.00 -32.86
N LYS A 370 4.39 -13.18 -33.68
CA LYS A 370 5.85 -13.12 -33.77
C LYS A 370 6.32 -11.71 -33.55
N HIS A 371 6.50 -11.36 -32.30
CA HIS A 371 6.87 -10.01 -31.93
C HIS A 371 8.19 -9.94 -31.16
N LEU A 372 8.69 -8.73 -31.03
CA LEU A 372 9.88 -8.43 -30.22
C LEU A 372 9.56 -7.29 -29.29
N PHE A 373 9.99 -7.39 -28.05
CA PHE A 373 10.02 -6.23 -27.18
C PHE A 373 11.40 -6.01 -26.57
N VAL A 374 11.64 -4.75 -26.27
CA VAL A 374 12.84 -4.31 -25.58
C VAL A 374 12.45 -3.84 -24.20
N LEU A 375 13.19 -4.30 -23.18
CA LEU A 375 12.94 -4.06 -21.78
C LEU A 375 13.99 -3.13 -21.20
N GLU A 376 13.59 -1.95 -20.75
CA GLU A 376 14.44 -1.03 -20.00
C GLU A 376 13.91 -0.82 -18.58
N ALA A 377 14.78 -0.42 -17.65
CA ALA A 377 14.43 0.01 -16.32
C ALA A 377 15.45 1.02 -15.79
N ASP A 378 15.07 1.76 -14.77
CA ASP A 378 15.99 2.57 -13.97
C ASP A 378 16.84 3.53 -14.83
N VAL A 379 16.19 4.35 -15.64
CA VAL A 379 16.85 5.45 -16.37
C VAL A 379 17.34 6.50 -15.37
N GLN A 380 16.58 6.74 -14.31
CA GLN A 380 16.92 7.58 -13.15
C GLN A 380 17.70 8.86 -13.47
N ALA A 381 17.23 9.63 -14.45
CA ALA A 381 17.84 10.93 -14.74
C ALA A 381 17.51 11.93 -13.61
N GLY A 382 18.51 12.34 -12.85
CA GLY A 382 18.40 13.33 -11.78
C GLY A 382 19.05 14.68 -12.08
N LEU A 383 19.73 14.80 -13.22
CA LEU A 383 20.40 16.01 -13.72
C LEU A 383 20.17 16.15 -15.21
N LYS A 384 20.28 17.37 -15.73
CA LYS A 384 20.11 17.61 -17.17
C LYS A 384 21.16 16.91 -18.02
N GLU A 385 22.36 16.78 -17.51
CA GLU A 385 23.50 16.14 -18.17
C GLU A 385 23.27 14.63 -18.36
N HIS A 386 22.42 14.01 -17.56
CA HIS A 386 22.09 12.58 -17.69
C HIS A 386 21.38 12.28 -19.01
N TRP A 387 20.66 13.26 -19.59
CA TRP A 387 20.02 13.10 -20.90
C TRP A 387 21.05 13.00 -22.06
N ASP A 388 22.23 13.58 -21.91
CA ASP A 388 23.33 13.46 -22.88
C ASP A 388 23.99 12.08 -22.79
N LEU A 389 23.98 11.47 -21.61
CA LEU A 389 24.45 10.09 -21.37
C LEU A 389 23.41 9.04 -21.81
N TYR A 390 22.13 9.34 -21.69
CA TYR A 390 21.04 8.45 -22.12
C TYR A 390 20.87 8.44 -23.65
N ALA A 391 21.12 9.54 -24.34
CA ALA A 391 20.89 9.66 -25.79
C ALA A 391 21.62 8.59 -26.62
N PRO A 392 22.91 8.23 -26.37
CA PRO A 392 23.59 7.16 -27.11
C PRO A 392 22.96 5.77 -26.87
N ILE A 393 22.36 5.52 -25.69
CA ILE A 393 21.64 4.27 -25.40
C ILE A 393 20.35 4.19 -26.23
N VAL A 394 19.61 5.29 -26.33
CA VAL A 394 18.45 5.40 -27.21
C VAL A 394 18.84 5.19 -28.68
N ASP A 395 20.02 5.68 -29.12
CA ASP A 395 20.53 5.46 -30.46
C ASP A 395 20.88 4.01 -30.75
N ASP A 396 21.51 3.32 -29.79
CA ASP A 396 21.77 1.86 -29.85
C ASP A 396 20.45 1.07 -29.90
N TYR A 397 19.48 1.48 -29.08
CA TYR A 397 18.15 0.91 -29.05
C TYR A 397 17.44 1.07 -30.42
N LYS A 398 17.47 2.27 -31.01
CA LYS A 398 16.89 2.53 -32.33
C LYS A 398 17.55 1.69 -33.44
N GLN A 399 18.88 1.56 -33.41
CA GLN A 399 19.63 0.74 -34.35
C GLN A 399 19.23 -0.74 -34.25
N LEU A 400 18.97 -1.23 -33.04
CA LEU A 400 18.47 -2.60 -32.84
C LEU A 400 17.07 -2.77 -33.44
N ILE A 401 16.14 -1.88 -33.08
CA ILE A 401 14.74 -1.95 -33.54
C ILE A 401 14.66 -1.96 -35.07
N ASP A 402 15.46 -1.14 -35.73
CA ASP A 402 15.46 -1.00 -37.19
C ASP A 402 15.86 -2.28 -37.94
N GLN A 403 16.56 -3.20 -37.25
CA GLN A 403 16.87 -4.56 -37.77
C GLN A 403 15.67 -5.49 -37.83
N TYR A 404 14.61 -5.19 -37.07
CA TYR A 404 13.39 -6.01 -36.95
C TYR A 404 12.16 -5.32 -37.56
N SER A 405 12.37 -4.61 -38.66
CA SER A 405 11.29 -3.85 -39.34
C SER A 405 10.15 -4.74 -39.87
N ASP A 406 10.39 -6.05 -40.02
CA ASP A 406 9.42 -7.07 -40.42
C ASP A 406 8.53 -7.59 -39.27
N ARG A 407 8.90 -7.32 -38.03
CA ARG A 407 8.17 -7.79 -36.83
C ARG A 407 7.37 -6.66 -36.17
N ASP A 408 6.38 -7.06 -35.39
CA ASP A 408 5.74 -6.14 -34.42
C ASP A 408 6.73 -5.88 -33.26
N VAL A 409 7.11 -4.62 -33.06
CA VAL A 409 8.12 -4.22 -32.06
C VAL A 409 7.53 -3.18 -31.14
N PHE A 410 7.74 -3.35 -29.84
CA PHE A 410 7.36 -2.37 -28.81
C PHE A 410 8.39 -2.33 -27.66
N GLY A 411 8.26 -1.36 -26.79
CA GLY A 411 9.07 -1.22 -25.59
C GLY A 411 8.27 -1.52 -24.33
N LEU A 412 8.97 -2.04 -23.32
CA LEU A 412 8.53 -2.12 -21.95
C LEU A 412 9.51 -1.34 -21.06
N ASN A 413 9.00 -0.62 -20.08
CA ASN A 413 9.81 0.08 -19.10
C ASN A 413 9.31 -0.29 -17.69
N CYS A 414 10.21 -0.82 -16.86
CA CYS A 414 9.91 -1.25 -15.51
C CYS A 414 9.93 -0.14 -14.45
N GLY A 415 9.92 1.15 -14.86
CA GLY A 415 9.86 2.25 -13.91
C GLY A 415 11.22 2.86 -13.55
N ASP A 416 11.20 3.79 -12.60
CA ASP A 416 12.32 4.64 -12.20
C ASP A 416 12.92 5.41 -13.39
N ILE A 417 12.04 6.13 -14.09
CA ILE A 417 12.42 6.91 -15.28
C ILE A 417 13.32 8.09 -14.90
N PHE A 418 13.10 8.68 -13.73
CA PHE A 418 13.92 9.77 -13.22
C PHE A 418 14.15 9.64 -11.71
N TRP A 419 14.84 10.61 -11.13
CA TRP A 419 15.14 10.67 -9.72
C TRP A 419 14.46 11.87 -9.07
N ASP A 420 13.34 11.65 -8.38
CA ASP A 420 12.72 12.58 -7.44
C ASP A 420 12.15 13.91 -7.98
N THR A 421 11.97 14.08 -9.28
CA THR A 421 11.43 15.32 -9.87
C THR A 421 10.54 15.06 -11.08
N PRO A 422 9.39 14.36 -10.91
CA PRO A 422 8.56 13.85 -12.00
C PRO A 422 8.16 14.90 -13.05
N ALA A 423 7.52 15.95 -12.61
CA ALA A 423 7.01 16.99 -13.50
C ALA A 423 8.10 17.67 -14.36
N THR A 424 9.34 17.67 -13.88
CA THR A 424 10.47 18.32 -14.56
C THR A 424 11.14 17.41 -15.59
N PHE A 425 11.22 16.11 -15.31
CA PHE A 425 12.04 15.19 -16.10
C PHE A 425 11.27 14.26 -17.04
N PHE A 426 9.94 14.08 -16.90
CA PHE A 426 9.16 13.33 -17.88
C PHE A 426 9.18 13.94 -19.28
N PRO A 427 9.02 15.28 -19.49
CA PRO A 427 9.10 15.86 -20.81
C PRO A 427 10.44 15.61 -21.54
N PRO A 428 11.63 15.80 -20.92
CA PRO A 428 12.91 15.44 -21.54
C PRO A 428 13.04 13.95 -21.87
N TYR A 429 12.55 13.04 -21.03
CA TYR A 429 12.53 11.61 -21.32
C TYR A 429 11.69 11.31 -22.56
N ILE A 430 10.47 11.82 -22.61
CA ILE A 430 9.57 11.66 -23.76
C ILE A 430 10.22 12.19 -25.04
N ASP A 431 10.90 13.35 -24.96
CA ASP A 431 11.61 13.93 -26.09
C ASP A 431 12.74 13.04 -26.62
N LYS A 432 13.47 12.34 -25.76
CA LYS A 432 14.48 11.36 -26.17
C LYS A 432 13.85 10.08 -26.71
N ALA A 433 12.89 9.52 -25.97
CA ALA A 433 12.24 8.25 -26.29
C ALA A 433 11.45 8.30 -27.61
N LYS A 434 10.86 9.45 -28.00
CA LYS A 434 10.09 9.60 -29.26
C LYS A 434 10.87 9.19 -30.50
N LYS A 435 12.20 9.24 -30.47
CA LYS A 435 13.08 8.79 -31.56
C LYS A 435 12.92 7.31 -31.90
N LEU A 436 12.49 6.51 -30.94
CA LEU A 436 12.29 5.06 -31.09
C LEU A 436 11.13 4.75 -32.03
N ASP A 437 10.12 5.62 -32.11
CA ASP A 437 8.94 5.51 -32.98
C ASP A 437 8.19 4.16 -32.86
N ILE A 438 8.11 3.66 -31.63
CA ILE A 438 7.36 2.46 -31.25
C ILE A 438 6.52 2.75 -29.99
N PRO A 439 5.43 2.03 -29.74
CA PRO A 439 4.75 2.12 -28.47
C PRO A 439 5.63 1.59 -27.33
N ILE A 440 5.68 2.32 -26.22
CA ILE A 440 6.36 1.89 -24.99
C ILE A 440 5.34 1.87 -23.86
N TYR A 441 5.15 0.71 -23.26
CA TYR A 441 4.30 0.49 -22.08
C TYR A 441 5.16 0.64 -20.84
N ARG A 442 4.70 1.42 -19.86
CA ARG A 442 5.51 1.84 -18.70
C ARG A 442 4.86 1.45 -17.40
N ALA A 443 5.61 0.77 -16.55
CA ALA A 443 5.31 0.67 -15.13
C ALA A 443 5.84 1.92 -14.42
N ILE A 444 5.26 2.25 -13.28
CA ILE A 444 5.76 3.30 -12.39
C ILE A 444 6.82 2.71 -11.46
N GLY A 445 7.92 3.44 -11.20
CA GLY A 445 8.91 3.12 -10.18
C GLY A 445 8.72 3.96 -8.91
N ASN A 446 9.46 3.63 -7.86
CA ASN A 446 9.35 4.36 -6.58
C ASN A 446 9.86 5.82 -6.68
N HIS A 447 10.80 6.10 -7.56
CA HIS A 447 11.28 7.46 -7.82
C HIS A 447 10.39 8.25 -8.77
N ASP A 448 9.42 7.60 -9.44
CA ASP A 448 8.44 8.24 -10.30
C ASP A 448 7.21 8.77 -9.52
N MET A 449 7.16 8.53 -8.22
CA MET A 449 6.05 8.95 -7.36
C MET A 449 6.16 10.42 -6.95
N ASP A 450 5.01 11.03 -6.69
CA ASP A 450 4.88 12.35 -6.10
C ASP A 450 5.19 12.30 -4.60
N CYS A 451 6.42 12.63 -4.20
CA CYS A 451 6.91 12.54 -2.83
C CYS A 451 6.13 13.36 -1.81
N ASN A 452 5.33 14.33 -2.27
CA ASN A 452 4.44 15.14 -1.46
C ASN A 452 2.99 14.66 -1.54
N GLY A 453 2.73 13.51 -2.15
CA GLY A 453 1.42 12.89 -2.15
C GLY A 453 0.93 12.62 -0.74
N ALA A 454 -0.34 12.88 -0.47
CA ALA A 454 -0.93 12.67 0.85
C ALA A 454 -1.24 11.19 1.12
N THR A 455 -1.55 10.45 0.07
CA THR A 455 -1.95 9.03 0.11
C THR A 455 -1.27 8.27 -1.02
N HIS A 456 -1.38 6.94 -1.00
CA HIS A 456 -0.91 6.11 -2.10
C HIS A 456 -1.55 6.53 -3.43
N GLU A 457 -2.87 6.73 -3.47
CA GLU A 457 -3.62 7.09 -4.68
C GLU A 457 -3.24 8.47 -5.24
N THR A 458 -2.70 9.36 -4.41
CA THR A 458 -2.24 10.68 -4.84
C THR A 458 -0.75 10.70 -5.21
N SER A 459 0.01 9.66 -4.87
CA SER A 459 1.45 9.59 -5.10
C SER A 459 1.85 9.34 -6.55
N TYR A 460 0.93 8.96 -7.41
CA TYR A 460 1.20 8.68 -8.82
C TYR A 460 0.47 9.59 -9.81
N ARG A 461 -0.11 10.69 -9.34
CA ARG A 461 -0.90 11.63 -10.17
C ARG A 461 -0.12 12.26 -11.30
N THR A 462 1.13 12.64 -11.07
CA THR A 462 1.98 13.20 -12.12
C THR A 462 2.32 12.16 -13.18
N PHE A 463 2.65 10.93 -12.79
CA PHE A 463 2.87 9.83 -13.72
C PHE A 463 1.62 9.56 -14.59
N GLU A 464 0.46 9.46 -13.97
CA GLU A 464 -0.82 9.28 -14.67
C GLU A 464 -1.11 10.40 -15.68
N GLY A 465 -0.76 11.63 -15.37
CA GLY A 465 -0.94 12.76 -16.25
C GLY A 465 -0.15 12.67 -17.55
N TYR A 466 0.97 11.95 -17.56
CA TYR A 466 1.80 11.72 -18.75
C TYR A 466 1.49 10.38 -19.43
N PHE A 467 1.32 9.30 -18.68
CA PHE A 467 1.35 7.93 -19.22
C PHE A 467 0.04 7.17 -19.06
N GLY A 468 -0.94 7.72 -18.35
CA GLY A 468 -2.23 7.06 -18.08
C GLY A 468 -2.20 6.14 -16.86
N PRO A 469 -3.10 5.15 -16.80
CA PRO A 469 -3.29 4.30 -15.62
C PRO A 469 -2.02 3.55 -15.22
N THR A 470 -1.82 3.34 -13.92
CA THR A 470 -0.63 2.66 -13.36
C THR A 470 -0.75 1.14 -13.35
N HIS A 471 -1.95 0.59 -13.58
CA HIS A 471 -2.15 -0.84 -13.82
C HIS A 471 -3.08 -1.02 -15.00
N TYR A 472 -2.70 -1.92 -15.89
CA TYR A 472 -3.40 -2.19 -17.16
C TYR A 472 -2.85 -3.46 -17.82
N SER A 473 -3.58 -3.97 -18.81
CA SER A 473 -3.14 -5.11 -19.62
C SER A 473 -3.30 -4.87 -21.11
N PHE A 474 -2.61 -5.68 -21.92
CA PHE A 474 -2.75 -5.73 -23.36
C PHE A 474 -2.31 -7.10 -23.91
N ASN A 475 -2.77 -7.45 -25.10
CA ASN A 475 -2.45 -8.72 -25.76
C ASN A 475 -1.60 -8.52 -27.01
N LYS A 476 -0.65 -9.43 -27.24
CA LYS A 476 0.12 -9.58 -28.46
C LYS A 476 0.19 -11.06 -28.85
N GLY A 477 -0.38 -11.42 -30.00
CA GLY A 477 -0.47 -12.79 -30.39
C GLY A 477 -1.14 -13.67 -29.32
N ASN A 478 -0.43 -14.68 -28.83
CA ASN A 478 -0.89 -15.57 -27.76
C ASN A 478 -0.46 -15.11 -26.35
N ALA A 479 0.25 -13.99 -26.25
CA ALA A 479 0.77 -13.51 -24.97
C ALA A 479 -0.11 -12.41 -24.37
N HIS A 480 -0.28 -12.46 -23.06
CA HIS A 480 -0.96 -11.46 -22.24
C HIS A 480 0.06 -10.70 -21.41
N TYR A 481 0.05 -9.39 -21.50
CA TYR A 481 0.96 -8.46 -20.82
C TYR A 481 0.19 -7.71 -19.75
N ILE A 482 0.69 -7.73 -18.52
CA ILE A 482 0.09 -7.08 -17.36
C ILE A 482 1.12 -6.12 -16.78
N VAL A 483 0.76 -4.86 -16.65
CA VAL A 483 1.59 -3.84 -16.00
C VAL A 483 0.93 -3.44 -14.70
N ILE A 484 1.67 -3.43 -13.59
CA ILE A 484 1.14 -3.17 -12.26
C ILE A 484 2.05 -2.20 -11.49
N ASN A 485 1.44 -1.31 -10.72
CA ASN A 485 2.11 -0.56 -9.67
C ASN A 485 2.21 -1.41 -8.40
N ASN A 486 3.43 -1.77 -8.02
CA ASN A 486 3.71 -2.42 -6.74
C ASN A 486 4.53 -1.54 -5.78
N ASN A 487 4.64 -0.24 -6.06
CA ASN A 487 5.26 0.73 -5.18
C ASN A 487 4.19 1.33 -4.27
N PHE A 488 3.96 0.74 -3.11
CA PHE A 488 2.96 1.24 -2.18
C PHE A 488 3.53 2.39 -1.33
N TYR A 489 3.06 3.60 -1.59
CA TYR A 489 3.50 4.80 -0.89
C TYR A 489 2.90 4.86 0.52
N VAL A 490 3.76 4.96 1.54
CA VAL A 490 3.34 4.99 2.95
C VAL A 490 3.64 6.31 3.65
N GLY A 491 4.22 7.29 2.95
CA GLY A 491 4.48 8.61 3.50
C GLY A 491 5.47 9.41 2.67
N ARG A 492 5.71 10.65 3.07
CA ARG A 492 6.66 11.56 2.42
C ARG A 492 8.09 11.02 2.42
N GLU A 493 8.97 11.66 1.66
CA GLU A 493 10.41 11.36 1.61
C GLU A 493 10.72 9.95 1.07
N TYR A 494 9.97 9.50 0.05
CA TYR A 494 10.15 8.21 -0.62
C TYR A 494 9.94 6.98 0.27
N PHE A 495 9.24 7.12 1.38
CA PHE A 495 8.91 5.97 2.19
C PHE A 495 7.82 5.14 1.50
N TYR A 496 8.19 3.99 1.00
CA TYR A 496 7.35 3.05 0.28
C TYR A 496 7.68 1.61 0.68
N ILE A 497 6.81 0.70 0.32
CA ILE A 497 7.03 -0.74 0.42
C ILE A 497 6.65 -1.41 -0.91
N GLY A 498 7.24 -2.58 -1.19
CA GLY A 498 6.81 -3.42 -2.29
C GLY A 498 5.50 -4.13 -1.94
N TYR A 499 4.38 -3.69 -2.52
CA TYR A 499 3.06 -4.25 -2.21
C TYR A 499 2.06 -3.98 -3.33
N VAL A 500 1.34 -5.01 -3.75
CA VAL A 500 0.19 -4.86 -4.65
C VAL A 500 -1.03 -4.61 -3.78
N ASP A 501 -1.63 -3.42 -3.89
CA ASP A 501 -2.80 -3.03 -3.10
C ASP A 501 -4.05 -3.81 -3.49
N GLU A 502 -5.05 -3.80 -2.60
CA GLU A 502 -6.28 -4.58 -2.74
C GLU A 502 -7.08 -4.25 -4.01
N THR A 503 -7.13 -2.98 -4.40
CA THR A 503 -7.85 -2.55 -5.61
C THR A 503 -7.18 -3.10 -6.85
N THR A 504 -5.87 -2.95 -6.94
CA THR A 504 -5.04 -3.49 -8.04
C THR A 504 -5.11 -5.02 -8.07
N PHE A 505 -5.07 -5.67 -6.90
CA PHE A 505 -5.14 -7.12 -6.82
C PHE A 505 -6.49 -7.66 -7.29
N LYS A 506 -7.58 -7.02 -6.89
CA LYS A 506 -8.93 -7.39 -7.33
C LYS A 506 -9.13 -7.17 -8.83
N TRP A 507 -8.63 -6.05 -9.36
CA TRP A 507 -8.62 -5.82 -10.80
C TRP A 507 -7.85 -6.91 -11.54
N LEU A 508 -6.70 -7.34 -11.01
CA LEU A 508 -5.88 -8.40 -11.59
C LEU A 508 -6.62 -9.76 -11.62
N GLU A 509 -7.37 -10.08 -10.57
CA GLU A 509 -8.24 -11.28 -10.53
C GLU A 509 -9.30 -11.22 -11.64
N GLU A 510 -9.95 -10.06 -11.80
CA GLU A 510 -10.95 -9.88 -12.86
C GLU A 510 -10.34 -9.93 -14.26
N ASP A 511 -9.22 -9.25 -14.52
CA ASP A 511 -8.51 -9.25 -15.80
C ASP A 511 -8.11 -10.68 -16.20
N LEU A 512 -7.49 -11.42 -15.29
CA LEU A 512 -7.09 -12.81 -15.50
C LEU A 512 -8.28 -13.77 -15.71
N SER A 513 -9.49 -13.42 -15.26
CA SER A 513 -10.68 -14.22 -15.50
C SER A 513 -11.05 -14.31 -17.00
N TYR A 514 -10.60 -13.35 -17.80
CA TYR A 514 -10.74 -13.33 -19.26
C TYR A 514 -9.58 -13.98 -20.01
N VAL A 515 -8.54 -14.44 -19.30
CA VAL A 515 -7.33 -15.03 -19.88
C VAL A 515 -7.35 -16.55 -19.70
N PRO A 516 -7.33 -17.35 -20.77
CA PRO A 516 -7.32 -18.82 -20.65
C PRO A 516 -6.09 -19.33 -19.91
N LYS A 517 -6.24 -20.31 -19.02
CA LYS A 517 -5.11 -20.99 -18.39
C LYS A 517 -4.19 -21.63 -19.46
N GLY A 518 -2.88 -21.65 -19.21
CA GLY A 518 -1.85 -22.05 -20.17
C GLY A 518 -1.38 -20.91 -21.08
N THR A 519 -1.98 -19.72 -20.99
CA THR A 519 -1.52 -18.53 -21.74
C THR A 519 -0.13 -18.11 -21.25
N LEU A 520 0.72 -17.64 -22.17
CA LEU A 520 1.97 -16.97 -21.84
C LEU A 520 1.67 -15.59 -21.25
N VAL A 521 2.09 -15.34 -20.03
CA VAL A 521 1.88 -14.08 -19.31
C VAL A 521 3.22 -13.39 -19.04
N PHE A 522 3.32 -12.12 -19.43
CA PHE A 522 4.38 -11.23 -18.98
C PHE A 522 3.80 -10.32 -17.92
N PHE A 523 4.37 -10.36 -16.70
CA PHE A 523 3.95 -9.58 -15.57
C PHE A 523 5.00 -8.53 -15.26
N ILE A 524 4.69 -7.27 -15.57
CA ILE A 524 5.63 -6.15 -15.54
C ILE A 524 5.37 -5.30 -14.30
N THR A 525 6.38 -5.12 -13.49
CA THR A 525 6.33 -4.28 -12.30
C THR A 525 7.71 -3.73 -11.99
N HIS A 526 7.83 -2.76 -11.07
CA HIS A 526 9.13 -2.17 -10.75
C HIS A 526 9.90 -3.01 -9.73
N ILE A 527 9.32 -3.17 -8.52
CA ILE A 527 9.98 -3.90 -7.44
C ILE A 527 9.90 -5.41 -7.71
N PRO A 528 10.99 -6.16 -7.57
CA PRO A 528 10.98 -7.61 -7.74
C PRO A 528 9.91 -8.32 -6.90
N THR A 529 9.35 -9.40 -7.43
CA THR A 529 8.49 -10.27 -6.63
C THR A 529 9.32 -11.01 -5.59
N ARG A 530 10.48 -11.51 -5.99
CA ARG A 530 11.47 -12.12 -5.11
C ARG A 530 12.88 -11.90 -5.66
N ILE A 531 13.86 -11.82 -4.76
CA ILE A 531 15.28 -11.70 -5.14
C ILE A 531 16.06 -13.02 -4.99
N THR A 532 15.38 -14.11 -4.61
CA THR A 532 15.96 -15.46 -4.48
C THR A 532 14.98 -16.53 -4.94
N GLU A 533 15.49 -17.68 -5.39
CA GLU A 533 14.65 -18.83 -5.79
C GLU A 533 13.78 -19.35 -4.64
N GLN A 534 14.32 -19.34 -3.42
CA GLN A 534 13.60 -19.79 -2.24
C GLN A 534 12.97 -18.61 -1.51
N LYS A 535 11.74 -18.82 -1.02
CA LYS A 535 11.06 -17.83 -0.17
C LYS A 535 11.88 -17.55 1.09
N ARG A 536 12.25 -16.30 1.30
CA ARG A 536 12.92 -15.86 2.52
C ARG A 536 11.91 -15.75 3.68
N PRO A 537 12.35 -16.02 4.93
CA PRO A 537 11.54 -15.65 6.09
C PRO A 537 11.24 -14.15 6.10
N PHE A 538 10.00 -13.80 6.43
CA PHE A 538 9.60 -12.38 6.49
C PHE A 538 10.39 -11.65 7.58
N ASN A 539 10.90 -10.49 7.25
CA ASN A 539 11.61 -9.59 8.15
C ASN A 539 11.03 -8.16 8.01
N TYR A 540 10.99 -7.43 9.11
CA TYR A 540 10.49 -6.06 9.16
C TYR A 540 11.56 -5.00 8.86
N ASP A 541 12.76 -5.39 8.40
CA ASP A 541 13.72 -4.39 7.98
C ASP A 541 13.32 -3.74 6.65
N TYR A 542 13.68 -2.47 6.50
CA TYR A 542 13.29 -1.68 5.34
C TYR A 542 13.87 -2.22 4.03
N ALA A 543 15.05 -2.82 4.07
CA ALA A 543 15.67 -3.39 2.86
C ALA A 543 14.84 -4.54 2.27
N MET A 544 14.18 -5.33 3.12
CA MET A 544 13.24 -6.34 2.64
C MET A 544 11.90 -5.72 2.21
N LEU A 545 11.36 -4.81 3.03
CA LEU A 545 10.05 -4.19 2.78
C LEU A 545 10.02 -3.38 1.47
N ALA A 546 11.12 -2.72 1.14
CA ALA A 546 11.26 -1.91 -0.07
C ALA A 546 11.87 -2.66 -1.26
N GLY A 547 12.63 -3.73 -1.01
CA GLY A 547 13.38 -4.46 -2.03
C GLY A 547 12.67 -5.66 -2.65
N GLU A 548 11.55 -6.13 -2.06
CA GLU A 548 10.72 -7.22 -2.58
C GLU A 548 9.23 -6.90 -2.40
N THR A 549 8.40 -7.52 -3.24
CA THR A 549 6.95 -7.41 -3.10
C THR A 549 6.46 -8.28 -1.94
N ILE A 550 5.95 -7.68 -0.87
CA ILE A 550 5.63 -8.37 0.39
C ILE A 550 4.54 -9.43 0.20
N ASN A 551 3.52 -9.14 -0.62
CA ASN A 551 2.43 -10.06 -0.94
C ASN A 551 2.67 -10.83 -2.25
N ALA A 552 3.92 -10.99 -2.69
CA ALA A 552 4.28 -11.71 -3.92
C ALA A 552 3.73 -13.14 -3.96
N GLU A 553 3.64 -13.83 -2.81
CA GLU A 553 3.08 -15.19 -2.76
C GLU A 553 1.66 -15.27 -3.32
N ALA A 554 0.82 -14.29 -2.97
CA ALA A 554 -0.55 -14.22 -3.49
C ALA A 554 -0.56 -13.97 -5.01
N VAL A 555 0.35 -13.11 -5.51
CA VAL A 555 0.51 -12.85 -6.95
C VAL A 555 0.97 -14.11 -7.68
N HIS A 556 1.96 -14.83 -7.16
CA HIS A 556 2.43 -16.09 -7.73
C HIS A 556 1.32 -17.16 -7.77
N GLN A 557 0.54 -17.30 -6.69
CA GLN A 557 -0.60 -18.23 -6.63
C GLN A 557 -1.70 -17.87 -7.62
N LEU A 558 -2.01 -16.59 -7.80
CA LEU A 558 -3.01 -16.14 -8.78
C LEU A 558 -2.58 -16.48 -10.21
N LEU A 559 -1.27 -16.42 -10.47
CA LEU A 559 -0.67 -16.77 -11.76
C LEU A 559 -0.39 -18.27 -11.93
N ASP A 560 -0.76 -19.13 -10.99
CA ASP A 560 -0.69 -20.57 -11.16
C ASP A 560 -1.56 -21.03 -12.35
N GLY A 561 -0.99 -21.91 -13.16
CA GLY A 561 -1.62 -22.41 -14.39
C GLY A 561 -1.40 -21.52 -15.63
N TYR A 562 -0.55 -20.49 -15.54
CA TYR A 562 -0.03 -19.71 -16.67
C TYR A 562 1.47 -19.94 -16.83
N GLU A 563 1.99 -19.70 -18.05
CA GLU A 563 3.44 -19.64 -18.31
C GLU A 563 3.89 -18.20 -18.06
N THR A 564 4.49 -17.92 -16.90
CA THR A 564 4.68 -16.54 -16.43
C THR A 564 6.15 -16.10 -16.42
N HIS A 565 6.42 -14.98 -17.06
CA HIS A 565 7.66 -14.23 -16.96
C HIS A 565 7.40 -12.92 -16.18
N PHE A 566 7.94 -12.79 -14.97
CA PHE A 566 7.97 -11.52 -14.24
C PHE A 566 9.11 -10.67 -14.78
N LEU A 567 8.85 -9.41 -15.11
CA LEU A 567 9.83 -8.46 -15.63
C LEU A 567 9.93 -7.30 -14.64
N THR A 568 11.11 -7.10 -14.06
CA THR A 568 11.33 -6.16 -12.96
C THR A 568 12.62 -5.37 -13.11
N GLY A 569 12.74 -4.27 -12.36
CA GLY A 569 13.93 -3.40 -12.27
C GLY A 569 14.40 -3.22 -10.83
N HIS A 570 14.61 -1.97 -10.41
CA HIS A 570 14.81 -1.55 -9.03
C HIS A 570 16.17 -1.88 -8.42
N LEU A 571 16.72 -3.08 -8.67
CA LEU A 571 17.92 -3.55 -7.98
C LEU A 571 19.24 -3.08 -8.60
N HIS A 572 19.21 -2.42 -9.75
CA HIS A 572 20.39 -2.03 -10.51
C HIS A 572 21.38 -3.18 -10.74
N SER A 573 20.83 -4.35 -10.99
CA SER A 573 21.58 -5.58 -11.30
C SER A 573 20.79 -6.43 -12.28
N ASN A 574 21.43 -7.36 -12.97
CA ASN A 574 20.78 -8.27 -13.90
C ASN A 574 20.73 -9.69 -13.33
N SER A 575 19.52 -10.24 -13.19
CA SER A 575 19.38 -11.60 -12.70
C SER A 575 18.16 -12.31 -13.31
N ASN A 576 18.28 -13.64 -13.49
CA ASN A 576 17.19 -14.51 -13.87
C ASN A 576 16.96 -15.51 -12.75
N ILE A 577 15.74 -15.55 -12.21
CA ILE A 577 15.35 -16.42 -11.10
C ILE A 577 14.25 -17.35 -11.56
N VAL A 578 14.50 -18.65 -11.51
CA VAL A 578 13.54 -19.69 -11.89
C VAL A 578 12.87 -20.23 -10.63
N PHE A 579 11.59 -19.90 -10.42
CA PHE A 579 10.84 -20.34 -9.24
C PHE A 579 10.34 -21.77 -9.38
N ASN A 580 9.80 -22.12 -10.55
CA ASN A 580 9.31 -23.45 -10.90
C ASN A 580 9.33 -23.63 -12.44
N ASP A 581 8.72 -24.70 -12.95
CA ASP A 581 8.73 -25.01 -14.39
C ASP A 581 7.89 -24.02 -15.24
N HIS A 582 7.04 -23.20 -14.62
CA HIS A 582 6.09 -22.28 -15.27
C HIS A 582 6.30 -20.82 -14.90
N GLN A 583 7.13 -20.52 -13.92
CA GLN A 583 7.31 -19.16 -13.42
C GLN A 583 8.78 -18.81 -13.27
N MET A 584 9.20 -17.72 -13.88
CA MET A 584 10.52 -17.15 -13.71
C MET A 584 10.50 -15.62 -13.68
N GLU A 585 11.49 -15.02 -13.04
CA GLU A 585 11.64 -13.57 -12.95
C GLU A 585 12.94 -13.12 -13.62
N HIS A 586 12.82 -12.05 -14.38
CA HIS A 586 13.92 -11.33 -15.01
C HIS A 586 14.03 -9.96 -14.35
N ASN A 587 14.97 -9.79 -13.46
CA ASN A 587 15.33 -8.46 -12.98
C ASN A 587 16.35 -7.87 -13.96
N THR A 588 15.97 -6.79 -14.66
CA THR A 588 16.83 -6.18 -15.68
C THR A 588 17.77 -5.16 -15.06
N ALA A 589 18.98 -5.07 -15.63
CA ALA A 589 19.96 -4.09 -15.21
C ALA A 589 19.50 -2.66 -15.52
N ALA A 590 19.96 -1.72 -14.68
CA ALA A 590 19.62 -0.32 -14.79
C ALA A 590 20.27 0.35 -16.01
N VAL A 591 19.48 1.12 -16.78
CA VAL A 591 19.99 1.94 -17.86
C VAL A 591 20.99 2.98 -17.36
N CYS A 592 20.76 3.55 -16.17
CA CYS A 592 21.69 4.50 -15.56
C CYS A 592 22.98 3.84 -15.02
N GLY A 593 23.08 2.50 -15.04
CA GLY A 593 24.18 1.79 -14.38
C GLY A 593 24.20 2.11 -12.89
N ILE A 594 25.36 2.52 -12.36
CA ILE A 594 25.47 3.06 -11.00
C ILE A 594 25.14 4.55 -11.01
N TRP A 595 23.83 4.88 -11.15
CA TRP A 595 23.28 6.24 -11.10
C TRP A 595 24.06 7.27 -11.96
N TRP A 596 24.39 6.89 -13.20
CA TRP A 596 25.21 7.68 -14.14
C TRP A 596 26.63 7.97 -13.67
N HIS A 597 27.05 7.36 -12.55
CA HIS A 597 28.41 7.47 -12.05
C HIS A 597 29.38 6.54 -12.77
N ALA A 598 28.90 5.39 -13.23
CA ALA A 598 29.67 4.40 -13.98
C ALA A 598 28.85 3.81 -15.13
N ASP A 599 29.57 3.25 -16.11
CA ASP A 599 29.02 2.58 -17.29
C ASP A 599 28.60 1.11 -17.04
N VAL A 600 28.52 0.72 -15.77
CA VAL A 600 28.08 -0.59 -15.29
C VAL A 600 27.16 -0.46 -14.09
N CYS A 601 26.39 -1.49 -13.85
CA CYS A 601 25.57 -1.67 -12.66
C CYS A 601 26.40 -2.18 -11.46
N ILE A 602 25.77 -2.29 -10.30
CA ILE A 602 26.46 -2.72 -9.07
C ILE A 602 27.02 -4.14 -9.17
N ASP A 603 26.42 -5.01 -9.97
CA ASP A 603 26.85 -6.37 -10.27
C ASP A 603 27.88 -6.45 -11.41
N GLY A 604 28.30 -5.33 -11.98
CA GLY A 604 29.22 -5.26 -13.11
C GLY A 604 28.57 -5.44 -14.49
N THR A 605 27.26 -5.61 -14.58
CA THR A 605 26.51 -5.63 -15.86
C THR A 605 26.66 -4.27 -16.52
N PRO A 606 27.05 -4.17 -17.81
CA PRO A 606 27.12 -2.90 -18.53
C PRO A 606 25.73 -2.22 -18.62
N GLN A 607 25.68 -0.92 -18.78
CA GLN A 607 24.47 -0.21 -19.16
C GLN A 607 23.88 -0.82 -20.43
N GLY A 608 22.56 -1.00 -20.47
CA GLY A 608 21.88 -1.63 -21.60
C GLY A 608 20.43 -1.96 -21.31
N TYR A 609 19.92 -2.98 -22.00
CA TYR A 609 18.50 -3.35 -21.97
C TYR A 609 18.30 -4.82 -22.33
N GLY A 610 17.19 -5.42 -21.89
CA GLY A 610 16.77 -6.76 -22.27
C GLY A 610 16.14 -6.76 -23.68
N VAL A 611 16.34 -7.83 -24.46
CA VAL A 611 15.69 -8.05 -25.75
C VAL A 611 15.00 -9.40 -25.71
N TYR A 612 13.70 -9.40 -26.00
CA TYR A 612 12.85 -10.58 -25.93
C TYR A 612 12.21 -10.84 -27.29
N GLU A 613 12.43 -12.01 -27.85
CA GLU A 613 11.82 -12.51 -29.07
C GLU A 613 10.75 -13.52 -28.72
N VAL A 614 9.50 -13.26 -29.07
CA VAL A 614 8.35 -14.13 -28.81
C VAL A 614 7.85 -14.71 -30.13
N ASP A 615 7.69 -16.03 -30.20
CA ASP A 615 7.11 -16.75 -31.34
C ASP A 615 6.08 -17.76 -30.80
N GLY A 616 4.79 -17.43 -30.87
CA GLY A 616 3.72 -18.14 -30.21
C GLY A 616 3.92 -18.13 -28.68
N ASN A 617 4.18 -19.31 -28.08
CA ASN A 617 4.47 -19.45 -26.66
C ASN A 617 5.97 -19.58 -26.34
N GLN A 618 6.83 -19.50 -27.38
CA GLN A 618 8.27 -19.60 -27.18
C GLN A 618 8.88 -18.22 -26.91
N VAL A 619 9.64 -18.09 -25.85
CA VAL A 619 10.35 -16.87 -25.46
C VAL A 619 11.85 -17.12 -25.55
N LYS A 620 12.56 -16.26 -26.25
CA LYS A 620 14.03 -16.19 -26.26
C LYS A 620 14.44 -14.79 -25.84
N TRP A 621 15.43 -14.69 -24.98
CA TRP A 621 15.91 -13.39 -24.51
C TRP A 621 17.42 -13.35 -24.43
N TYR A 622 17.93 -12.13 -24.49
CA TYR A 622 19.32 -11.81 -24.20
C TYR A 622 19.42 -10.39 -23.68
N TYR A 623 20.50 -10.10 -22.97
CA TYR A 623 20.83 -8.74 -22.56
C TYR A 623 21.67 -8.06 -23.62
N LYS A 624 21.30 -6.86 -24.03
CA LYS A 624 22.04 -6.04 -25.00
C LYS A 624 22.79 -4.93 -24.23
N SER A 625 24.09 -5.08 -24.07
CA SER A 625 24.95 -4.01 -23.56
C SER A 625 25.01 -2.88 -24.59
N ALA A 626 24.65 -1.65 -24.22
CA ALA A 626 24.62 -0.50 -25.13
C ALA A 626 26.04 -0.23 -25.70
N GLY A 627 26.09 0.03 -27.00
CA GLY A 627 27.35 0.25 -27.72
C GLY A 627 28.19 -1.02 -27.99
N HIS A 628 27.72 -2.22 -27.58
CA HIS A 628 28.39 -3.49 -27.81
C HIS A 628 27.60 -4.42 -28.73
N PRO A 629 28.23 -5.38 -29.41
CA PRO A 629 27.53 -6.37 -30.23
C PRO A 629 26.71 -7.34 -29.36
N LYS A 630 25.75 -8.04 -29.99
CA LYS A 630 24.82 -8.99 -29.31
C LYS A 630 25.52 -10.09 -28.53
N ASP A 631 26.69 -10.53 -28.97
CA ASP A 631 27.46 -11.62 -28.35
C ASP A 631 28.31 -11.16 -27.15
N TYR A 632 28.31 -9.86 -26.82
CA TYR A 632 28.97 -9.37 -25.60
C TYR A 632 28.11 -9.65 -24.38
N GLN A 633 28.17 -10.91 -23.87
CA GLN A 633 27.32 -11.40 -22.80
C GLN A 633 28.05 -11.63 -21.47
N PHE A 634 29.38 -11.38 -21.44
CA PHE A 634 30.19 -11.53 -20.22
C PHE A 634 31.45 -10.69 -20.28
N ARG A 635 32.06 -10.47 -19.13
CA ARG A 635 33.40 -9.89 -18.98
C ARG A 635 34.27 -10.89 -18.25
N SER A 636 35.48 -11.16 -18.79
CA SER A 636 36.44 -12.04 -18.17
C SER A 636 37.56 -11.27 -17.46
N TYR A 637 38.07 -11.84 -16.39
CA TYR A 637 39.16 -11.29 -15.59
C TYR A 637 40.27 -12.34 -15.44
N ALA A 638 41.52 -11.94 -15.74
CA ALA A 638 42.64 -12.80 -15.57
C ALA A 638 42.96 -13.13 -14.11
N ALA A 639 43.63 -14.23 -13.87
CA ALA A 639 44.17 -14.55 -12.54
C ALA A 639 45.02 -13.37 -12.00
N GLY A 640 44.87 -13.08 -10.73
CA GLY A 640 45.47 -11.91 -10.07
C GLY A 640 44.59 -10.66 -10.00
N THR A 641 43.43 -10.63 -10.71
CA THR A 641 42.50 -9.47 -10.68
C THR A 641 41.63 -9.45 -9.43
N SER A 642 41.11 -10.60 -9.01
CA SER A 642 40.31 -10.69 -7.77
C SER A 642 41.21 -10.84 -6.55
N LYS A 643 40.98 -10.04 -5.53
CA LYS A 643 41.65 -10.17 -4.22
C LYS A 643 41.20 -11.43 -3.46
N GLU A 644 39.94 -11.80 -3.64
CA GLU A 644 39.34 -12.96 -2.98
C GLU A 644 39.80 -14.28 -3.60
N PHE A 645 39.91 -14.30 -4.93
CA PHE A 645 40.34 -15.48 -5.69
C PHE A 645 41.55 -15.16 -6.61
N PRO A 646 42.74 -14.89 -6.04
CA PRO A 646 43.86 -14.36 -6.82
C PRO A 646 44.46 -15.35 -7.82
N LYS A 647 44.13 -16.63 -7.72
CA LYS A 647 44.60 -17.66 -8.65
C LYS A 647 43.60 -18.07 -9.71
N ASP A 648 42.37 -17.57 -9.60
CA ASP A 648 41.27 -17.97 -10.47
C ASP A 648 41.08 -16.99 -11.64
N ILE A 649 40.66 -17.50 -12.78
CA ILE A 649 40.08 -16.73 -13.86
C ILE A 649 38.60 -16.58 -13.54
N ILE A 650 38.09 -15.37 -13.68
CA ILE A 650 36.70 -15.03 -13.36
C ILE A 650 35.98 -14.58 -14.62
N ALA A 651 34.75 -15.00 -14.79
CA ALA A 651 33.81 -14.46 -15.80
C ALA A 651 32.53 -13.96 -15.10
N ASN A 652 32.23 -12.69 -15.27
CA ASN A 652 30.93 -12.14 -14.90
C ASN A 652 30.00 -12.30 -16.11
N VAL A 653 28.98 -13.13 -15.96
CA VAL A 653 28.00 -13.47 -17.01
C VAL A 653 26.65 -12.93 -16.59
N TRP A 654 26.23 -11.82 -17.17
CA TRP A 654 25.11 -11.03 -16.67
C TRP A 654 23.72 -11.57 -17.00
N ASN A 655 23.51 -12.34 -18.07
CA ASN A 655 22.20 -12.90 -18.39
C ASN A 655 22.07 -14.40 -18.06
N TRP A 656 22.80 -14.86 -17.05
CA TRP A 656 22.82 -16.26 -16.65
C TRP A 656 21.57 -16.65 -15.85
N ASP A 657 21.08 -17.87 -16.10
CA ASP A 657 20.15 -18.59 -15.23
C ASP A 657 20.66 -20.01 -14.90
N LYS A 658 19.96 -20.76 -14.05
CA LYS A 658 20.37 -22.07 -13.59
C LYS A 658 20.49 -23.14 -14.69
N ASN A 659 19.90 -22.92 -15.87
CA ASN A 659 19.96 -23.83 -17.00
C ASN A 659 21.18 -23.62 -17.89
N TRP A 660 21.96 -22.56 -17.65
CA TRP A 660 23.13 -22.22 -18.43
C TRP A 660 24.38 -22.90 -17.89
N LYS A 661 25.30 -23.24 -18.84
CA LYS A 661 26.66 -23.66 -18.54
C LYS A 661 27.64 -22.57 -18.95
N VAL A 662 28.63 -22.31 -18.10
CA VAL A 662 29.76 -21.45 -18.43
C VAL A 662 30.98 -22.36 -18.55
N GLU A 663 31.55 -22.48 -19.74
CA GLU A 663 32.65 -23.37 -20.04
C GLU A 663 33.94 -22.58 -20.32
N TRP A 664 35.04 -23.12 -19.87
CA TRP A 664 36.37 -22.62 -20.19
C TRP A 664 36.97 -23.42 -21.35
N LEU A 665 37.46 -22.69 -22.38
CA LEU A 665 38.06 -23.28 -23.57
C LEU A 665 39.51 -22.81 -23.71
N GLU A 666 40.42 -23.72 -24.09
CA GLU A 666 41.75 -23.40 -24.56
C GLU A 666 41.94 -23.95 -25.98
N ASN A 667 42.37 -23.09 -26.91
CA ASN A 667 42.58 -23.45 -28.31
C ASN A 667 41.33 -24.17 -28.93
N GLY A 668 40.12 -23.77 -28.54
CA GLY A 668 38.87 -24.36 -29.01
C GLY A 668 38.46 -25.67 -28.34
N LYS A 669 39.21 -26.17 -27.36
CA LYS A 669 38.91 -27.38 -26.59
C LYS A 669 38.31 -27.00 -25.24
N VAL A 670 37.16 -27.58 -24.91
CA VAL A 670 36.55 -27.43 -23.59
C VAL A 670 37.45 -28.05 -22.54
N MET A 671 37.91 -27.26 -21.59
CA MET A 671 38.83 -27.65 -20.49
C MET A 671 38.07 -27.93 -19.19
N GLY A 672 36.88 -27.37 -19.03
CA GLY A 672 36.03 -27.58 -17.87
C GLY A 672 34.85 -26.61 -17.78
N THR A 673 33.99 -26.85 -16.79
CA THR A 673 32.88 -25.96 -16.43
C THR A 673 33.29 -25.04 -15.29
N MET A 674 32.96 -23.75 -15.42
CA MET A 674 33.25 -22.77 -14.35
C MET A 674 32.24 -22.93 -13.21
N THR A 675 32.71 -22.76 -11.98
CA THR A 675 31.88 -22.84 -10.78
C THR A 675 31.30 -21.46 -10.45
N GLN A 676 30.00 -21.39 -10.19
CA GLN A 676 29.38 -20.16 -9.70
C GLN A 676 29.81 -19.83 -8.28
N TYR A 677 29.96 -18.56 -7.97
CA TYR A 677 30.16 -18.07 -6.61
C TYR A 677 29.57 -16.69 -6.44
N THR A 678 29.37 -16.30 -5.20
CA THR A 678 29.00 -14.93 -4.83
C THR A 678 30.26 -14.12 -4.60
N GLY A 679 30.37 -12.95 -5.24
CA GLY A 679 31.56 -12.12 -5.12
C GLY A 679 31.35 -10.73 -5.68
N VAL A 680 32.31 -9.85 -5.48
CA VAL A 680 32.32 -8.48 -5.98
C VAL A 680 32.91 -8.46 -7.39
N ASP A 681 32.21 -7.80 -8.33
CA ASP A 681 32.76 -7.61 -9.67
C ASP A 681 34.01 -6.68 -9.63
N PRO A 682 35.17 -7.12 -10.12
CA PRO A 682 36.41 -6.35 -10.02
C PRO A 682 36.34 -4.97 -10.72
N TYR A 683 35.66 -4.88 -11.87
CA TYR A 683 35.54 -3.62 -12.61
C TYR A 683 34.55 -2.67 -11.94
N ALA A 684 33.38 -3.14 -11.55
CA ALA A 684 32.40 -2.33 -10.80
C ALA A 684 33.05 -1.76 -9.52
N HIS A 685 33.74 -2.60 -8.76
CA HIS A 685 34.46 -2.16 -7.56
C HIS A 685 35.53 -1.10 -7.87
N GLN A 686 36.30 -1.29 -8.95
CA GLN A 686 37.33 -0.34 -9.36
C GLN A 686 36.72 1.03 -9.71
N VAL A 687 35.67 1.06 -10.54
CA VAL A 687 35.07 2.34 -10.99
C VAL A 687 34.33 3.05 -9.87
N CYS A 688 33.72 2.33 -8.94
CA CYS A 688 33.05 2.89 -7.77
C CYS A 688 34.01 3.46 -6.73
N THR A 689 35.21 2.88 -6.61
CA THR A 689 36.23 3.34 -5.66
C THR A 689 37.15 4.41 -6.23
N ASP A 690 37.05 4.74 -7.52
CA ASP A 690 37.88 5.78 -8.16
C ASP A 690 37.47 7.18 -7.68
N LYS A 691 38.30 7.73 -6.77
CA LYS A 691 38.12 9.07 -6.18
C LYS A 691 38.22 10.24 -7.18
N LYS A 692 38.66 9.98 -8.41
CA LYS A 692 38.77 11.01 -9.47
C LYS A 692 37.49 11.19 -10.25
N ARG A 693 36.53 10.26 -10.16
CA ARG A 693 35.24 10.40 -10.83
C ARG A 693 34.36 11.41 -10.08
N PRO A 694 33.74 12.37 -10.79
CA PRO A 694 32.83 13.30 -10.17
C PRO A 694 31.61 12.54 -9.61
N CYS A 695 31.31 12.76 -8.35
CA CYS A 695 30.14 12.21 -7.67
C CYS A 695 29.43 13.35 -6.92
N ARG A 696 28.11 13.27 -6.76
CA ARG A 696 27.38 14.21 -5.87
C ARG A 696 28.02 14.22 -4.50
N ALA A 697 28.26 15.41 -3.93
CA ALA A 697 28.83 15.54 -2.59
C ALA A 697 28.00 14.74 -1.57
N GLY A 698 28.66 13.86 -0.82
CA GLY A 698 28.04 12.97 0.15
C GLY A 698 27.61 11.60 -0.37
N TYR A 699 27.55 11.37 -1.68
CA TYR A 699 27.07 10.12 -2.28
C TYR A 699 28.17 9.08 -2.49
N GLN A 700 29.42 9.51 -2.53
CA GLN A 700 30.58 8.70 -2.89
C GLN A 700 30.81 7.50 -1.92
N GLN A 701 30.59 7.69 -0.61
CA GLN A 701 30.73 6.61 0.35
C GLN A 701 29.62 5.56 0.18
N GLN A 702 28.39 5.99 -0.01
CA GLN A 702 27.26 5.10 -0.22
C GLN A 702 27.43 4.25 -1.50
N VAL A 703 27.91 4.84 -2.59
CA VAL A 703 28.21 4.12 -3.83
C VAL A 703 29.34 3.09 -3.59
N GLN A 704 30.39 3.44 -2.85
CA GLN A 704 31.46 2.53 -2.52
C GLN A 704 30.99 1.34 -1.67
N ASP A 705 30.11 1.61 -0.70
CA ASP A 705 29.57 0.57 0.19
C ASP A 705 28.67 -0.39 -0.61
N ILE A 706 27.80 0.10 -1.47
CA ILE A 706 26.91 -0.71 -2.33
C ILE A 706 27.73 -1.58 -3.28
N CYS A 707 28.72 -1.02 -3.98
CA CYS A 707 29.55 -1.77 -4.94
C CYS A 707 30.49 -2.79 -4.28
N SER A 708 30.60 -2.78 -2.97
CA SER A 708 31.39 -3.76 -2.20
C SER A 708 30.55 -4.96 -1.75
N VAL A 709 29.25 -4.97 -2.02
CA VAL A 709 28.38 -6.11 -1.68
C VAL A 709 28.63 -7.26 -2.67
N PRO A 710 28.95 -8.48 -2.19
CA PRO A 710 29.08 -9.65 -3.07
C PRO A 710 27.73 -10.05 -3.69
N LEU A 711 27.73 -10.33 -4.99
CA LEU A 711 26.54 -10.76 -5.74
C LEU A 711 26.75 -12.17 -6.35
N PRO A 712 25.68 -12.98 -6.53
CA PRO A 712 25.79 -14.39 -6.91
C PRO A 712 26.00 -14.67 -8.40
N VAL A 713 26.21 -13.63 -9.20
CA VAL A 713 26.20 -13.71 -10.68
C VAL A 713 27.56 -14.07 -11.30
N ILE A 714 28.63 -14.08 -10.52
CA ILE A 714 30.00 -14.30 -11.02
C ILE A 714 30.34 -15.80 -11.06
N ARG A 715 31.07 -16.22 -12.11
CA ARG A 715 31.61 -17.58 -12.32
C ARG A 715 33.13 -17.57 -12.22
N LYS A 716 33.68 -18.60 -11.62
CA LYS A 716 35.14 -18.76 -11.52
C LYS A 716 35.61 -20.14 -11.97
N LEU A 717 36.86 -20.21 -12.46
CA LEU A 717 37.61 -21.43 -12.71
C LEU A 717 38.76 -21.50 -11.70
N LYS A 718 38.90 -22.66 -11.05
CA LYS A 718 40.04 -22.94 -10.17
C LYS A 718 41.28 -23.28 -10.96
#